data_ff65c83d6eb2e57b4b4459363990aa41
#
_entry.id   ff65c83d6eb2e57b4b4459363990aa41
#
_cell.length_a   1.000
_cell.length_b   1.000
_cell.length_c   1.000
_cell.angle_alpha   90.00
_cell.angle_beta   90.00
_cell.angle_gamma   90.00
#
_symmetry.space_group_name_H-M   'P 1'
#
loop_
_entity.id
_entity.type
_entity.pdbx_description
1 polymer ?
#
loop_
_entity_poly.entity_id
_entity_poly.type
_entity_poly.pdbx_seq_one_letter_code
_entity_poly.pdbx_strand_id
1 'polypeptide(L)'
;MNANEIRQKFLDFEVGKGHKIIAPAPLVLEGDPTTLFTGSGMQPLLPFLLGQPHKDGTRLTDSQPSMRLQDIEDVGDPRHTTVFEMLGNWSLGDYFKKEQIHNFFEFLTKVVGLDPHRLYVTCFIGNDKYGIPKDTEAAEIWREVFKEAGIDAKIAEIGSAENGDKRGIKPGERIFFYDDHENWWSRGGGIESTPLGDPCGPDSEVFYDFGDDKQDVEKYGLAHPASDGARFMEIGNQVFMQYRRNADGTFSELEKKNVDFGGGLERIAAAAIGSFDVFKISLMKPIIDKLEEISGKSYDNNTDEMRVIADHIRGAYLLAAQGLTPSNKTQGYAMRRLIRRAILRALDLGISTNFLSEIVPIVAANYRDLPDSILTHREVALDVLLKEERAFRTTLNKGIKELQKMARKGSQESSSRGLPEVTTEDEGASPVTTAQRSERKPSSLGFPSEAAMSAKGKTGASDPSREKNLSGYLNGYDLFKLQDTYGFPLEVSVEEAYRTNVKLSDNYKAEFDSALREQRERSQTASKGMFKGGLEDHGEQTVKYHTATHLLLAALQKHVSKDIAQKGSNTTSERTRFDFNCDHKLTPEELQAVEAQVNEWIAADLPVVFDEYDKAYARDTLHAHGQFWDKYPEKLKVYTIGDFDNPISREVCGGPHVEHTGVIGHFKIVKEESSSAGVRRIKAILENS
;
A
#
# COMPACT_ATOMS: atom_id res chain seq x y z
N MET A 1 -30.24 3.78 7.92
CA MET A 1 -29.91 2.80 6.85
C MET A 1 -28.50 2.32 7.07
N ASN A 2 -28.21 1.03 6.93
CA ASN A 2 -26.85 0.52 7.07
C ASN A 2 -26.05 0.64 5.74
N ALA A 3 -24.73 0.53 5.78
CA ALA A 3 -23.89 0.73 4.60
C ALA A 3 -24.15 -0.31 3.49
N ASN A 4 -24.37 -1.59 3.85
CA ASN A 4 -24.68 -2.63 2.85
C ASN A 4 -26.03 -2.37 2.15
N GLU A 5 -27.03 -1.86 2.88
CA GLU A 5 -28.29 -1.43 2.30
C GLU A 5 -28.12 -0.25 1.33
N ILE A 6 -27.25 0.72 1.69
CA ILE A 6 -26.95 1.87 0.81
C ILE A 6 -26.29 1.37 -0.48
N ARG A 7 -25.29 0.48 -0.38
CA ARG A 7 -24.63 -0.12 -1.54
C ARG A 7 -25.64 -0.80 -2.47
N GLN A 8 -26.47 -1.69 -1.93
CA GLN A 8 -27.45 -2.41 -2.74
C GLN A 8 -28.46 -1.46 -3.39
N LYS A 9 -28.97 -0.49 -2.62
CA LYS A 9 -29.93 0.49 -3.15
C LYS A 9 -29.33 1.41 -4.21
N PHE A 10 -28.02 1.71 -4.12
CA PHE A 10 -27.32 2.47 -5.17
C PHE A 10 -27.29 1.66 -6.48
N LEU A 11 -26.87 0.40 -6.40
CA LEU A 11 -26.82 -0.47 -7.59
C LEU A 11 -28.21 -0.67 -8.19
N ASP A 12 -29.23 -0.90 -7.37
CA ASP A 12 -30.62 -1.04 -7.84
C ASP A 12 -31.16 0.25 -8.48
N PHE A 13 -30.82 1.40 -7.89
CA PHE A 13 -31.19 2.71 -8.41
C PHE A 13 -30.55 2.95 -9.78
N GLU A 14 -29.26 2.70 -9.93
CA GLU A 14 -28.54 2.88 -11.17
C GLU A 14 -29.02 1.92 -12.27
N VAL A 15 -29.35 0.67 -11.91
CA VAL A 15 -30.02 -0.27 -12.84
C VAL A 15 -31.37 0.29 -13.29
N GLY A 16 -32.13 0.89 -12.38
CA GLY A 16 -33.38 1.59 -12.70
C GLY A 16 -33.21 2.79 -13.66
N LYS A 17 -32.02 3.39 -13.70
CA LYS A 17 -31.61 4.46 -14.63
C LYS A 17 -30.97 3.91 -15.93
N GLY A 18 -30.92 2.58 -16.11
CA GLY A 18 -30.44 1.93 -17.32
C GLY A 18 -28.96 1.55 -17.31
N HIS A 19 -28.28 1.65 -16.16
CA HIS A 19 -26.88 1.20 -16.03
C HIS A 19 -26.78 -0.31 -15.93
N LYS A 20 -25.64 -0.83 -16.37
CA LYS A 20 -25.24 -2.24 -16.20
C LYS A 20 -24.30 -2.35 -15.03
N ILE A 21 -24.59 -3.25 -14.09
CA ILE A 21 -23.66 -3.57 -13.02
C ILE A 21 -22.48 -4.32 -13.63
N ILE A 22 -21.29 -3.80 -13.44
CA ILE A 22 -20.04 -4.45 -13.80
C ILE A 22 -19.36 -5.04 -12.55
N ALA A 23 -18.51 -6.03 -12.75
CA ALA A 23 -17.72 -6.56 -11.64
C ALA A 23 -16.66 -5.52 -11.22
N PRO A 24 -16.53 -5.20 -9.92
CA PRO A 24 -15.46 -4.33 -9.47
C PRO A 24 -14.09 -4.96 -9.75
N ALA A 25 -13.09 -4.12 -9.95
CA ALA A 25 -11.73 -4.55 -10.16
C ALA A 25 -11.06 -4.98 -8.85
N PRO A 26 -10.03 -5.84 -8.88
CA PRO A 26 -9.24 -6.16 -7.70
C PRO A 26 -8.46 -4.92 -7.22
N LEU A 27 -8.12 -4.90 -5.93
CA LEU A 27 -7.28 -3.83 -5.34
C LEU A 27 -5.88 -3.78 -5.96
N VAL A 28 -5.38 -4.90 -6.47
CA VAL A 28 -4.11 -4.99 -7.21
C VAL A 28 -4.41 -5.26 -8.68
N LEU A 29 -4.22 -4.24 -9.54
CA LEU A 29 -4.40 -4.39 -10.98
C LEU A 29 -3.15 -5.03 -11.59
N GLU A 30 -3.34 -6.12 -12.31
CA GLU A 30 -2.27 -6.75 -13.10
C GLU A 30 -1.88 -5.83 -14.27
N GLY A 31 -0.57 -5.56 -14.39
CA GLY A 31 -0.04 -4.79 -15.52
C GLY A 31 -0.16 -3.27 -15.40
N ASP A 32 -0.66 -2.70 -14.31
CA ASP A 32 -0.61 -1.27 -14.05
C ASP A 32 0.68 -0.88 -13.30
N PRO A 33 1.66 -0.25 -13.96
CA PRO A 33 2.90 0.20 -13.33
C PRO A 33 2.76 1.55 -12.61
N THR A 34 1.61 2.22 -12.72
CA THR A 34 1.45 3.62 -12.29
C THR A 34 1.05 3.73 -10.83
N THR A 35 0.33 2.74 -10.30
CA THR A 35 -0.14 2.73 -8.90
C THR A 35 0.10 1.38 -8.23
N LEU A 36 0.21 1.39 -6.90
CA LEU A 36 0.31 0.15 -6.13
C LEU A 36 -1.04 -0.57 -5.98
N PHE A 37 -2.12 0.21 -5.89
CA PHE A 37 -3.47 -0.28 -5.67
C PHE A 37 -4.47 0.52 -6.49
N THR A 38 -5.62 -0.08 -6.74
CA THR A 38 -6.79 0.59 -7.32
C THR A 38 -7.28 1.67 -6.36
N GLY A 39 -7.09 2.93 -6.72
CA GLY A 39 -7.41 4.10 -5.88
C GLY A 39 -8.76 4.74 -6.18
N SER A 40 -9.43 4.31 -7.29
CA SER A 40 -10.75 4.83 -7.70
C SER A 40 -11.43 3.88 -8.68
N GLY A 41 -12.76 3.99 -8.79
CA GLY A 41 -13.56 3.17 -9.70
C GLY A 41 -13.28 3.42 -11.18
N MET A 42 -12.84 4.63 -11.54
CA MET A 42 -12.53 4.95 -12.95
C MET A 42 -11.21 4.36 -13.43
N GLN A 43 -10.27 4.04 -12.54
CA GLN A 43 -8.93 3.59 -12.92
C GLN A 43 -8.94 2.37 -13.87
N PRO A 44 -9.74 1.32 -13.62
CA PRO A 44 -9.88 0.21 -14.56
C PRO A 44 -10.58 0.59 -15.87
N LEU A 45 -11.36 1.68 -15.87
CA LEU A 45 -12.19 2.11 -16.99
C LEU A 45 -11.52 3.15 -17.90
N LEU A 46 -10.29 3.55 -17.60
CA LEU A 46 -9.55 4.56 -18.37
C LEU A 46 -9.55 4.34 -19.90
N PRO A 47 -9.33 3.12 -20.44
CA PRO A 47 -9.38 2.91 -21.89
C PRO A 47 -10.75 3.21 -22.50
N PHE A 48 -11.83 2.96 -21.77
CA PHE A 48 -13.20 3.20 -22.22
C PHE A 48 -13.57 4.68 -22.18
N LEU A 49 -13.09 5.41 -21.16
CA LEU A 49 -13.20 6.87 -21.08
C LEU A 49 -12.41 7.58 -22.19
N LEU A 50 -11.37 6.93 -22.72
CA LEU A 50 -10.61 7.37 -23.89
C LEU A 50 -11.26 6.97 -25.23
N GLY A 51 -12.44 6.33 -25.22
CA GLY A 51 -13.25 6.06 -26.40
C GLY A 51 -13.26 4.61 -26.89
N GLN A 52 -12.59 3.67 -26.19
CA GLN A 52 -12.79 2.25 -26.49
C GLN A 52 -14.22 1.81 -26.11
N PRO A 53 -14.89 0.96 -26.91
CA PRO A 53 -16.21 0.48 -26.57
C PRO A 53 -16.15 -0.53 -25.40
N HIS A 54 -16.98 -0.37 -24.38
CA HIS A 54 -17.13 -1.35 -23.31
C HIS A 54 -18.15 -2.44 -23.72
N LYS A 55 -17.87 -3.70 -23.39
CA LYS A 55 -18.72 -4.85 -23.74
C LYS A 55 -20.15 -4.77 -23.18
N ASP A 56 -20.32 -4.13 -22.02
CA ASP A 56 -21.58 -4.03 -21.30
C ASP A 56 -22.37 -2.74 -21.62
N GLY A 57 -21.87 -1.91 -22.57
CA GLY A 57 -22.57 -0.72 -23.04
C GLY A 57 -21.94 0.58 -22.56
N THR A 58 -22.74 1.66 -22.56
CA THR A 58 -22.31 3.03 -22.29
C THR A 58 -22.66 3.54 -20.90
N ARG A 59 -23.58 2.87 -20.20
CA ARG A 59 -24.00 3.18 -18.82
C ARG A 59 -23.56 2.05 -17.89
N LEU A 60 -22.58 2.32 -17.04
CA LEU A 60 -21.98 1.31 -16.18
C LEU A 60 -22.08 1.75 -14.72
N THR A 61 -22.17 0.79 -13.80
CA THR A 61 -22.15 1.05 -12.35
C THR A 61 -21.50 -0.09 -11.59
N ASP A 62 -20.86 0.22 -10.47
CA ASP A 62 -20.40 -0.76 -9.50
C ASP A 62 -20.27 -0.16 -8.08
N SER A 63 -19.82 -0.98 -7.15
CA SER A 63 -19.24 -0.55 -5.87
C SER A 63 -17.81 -1.05 -5.81
N GLN A 64 -16.85 -0.16 -6.08
CA GLN A 64 -15.44 -0.47 -6.22
C GLN A 64 -14.71 -0.34 -4.89
N PRO A 65 -14.19 -1.42 -4.30
CA PRO A 65 -13.21 -1.32 -3.22
C PRO A 65 -11.96 -0.58 -3.71
N SER A 66 -11.59 0.46 -3.01
CA SER A 66 -10.47 1.34 -3.36
C SER A 66 -9.51 1.47 -2.19
N MET A 67 -8.20 1.62 -2.47
CA MET A 67 -7.17 1.76 -1.44
C MET A 67 -6.22 2.91 -1.75
N ARG A 68 -6.08 3.83 -0.80
CA ARG A 68 -5.19 5.00 -0.85
C ARG A 68 -4.22 4.98 0.31
N LEU A 69 -2.99 4.54 0.05
CA LEU A 69 -1.95 4.44 1.09
C LEU A 69 -1.37 5.80 1.50
N GLN A 70 -1.51 6.84 0.68
CA GLN A 70 -1.10 8.19 1.06
C GLN A 70 -1.85 8.68 2.30
N ASP A 71 -3.07 8.20 2.53
CA ASP A 71 -3.92 8.61 3.64
C ASP A 71 -3.61 7.84 4.95
N ILE A 72 -2.69 6.87 4.92
CA ILE A 72 -2.40 5.98 6.07
C ILE A 72 -2.01 6.75 7.35
N GLU A 73 -1.37 7.91 7.21
CA GLU A 73 -0.93 8.71 8.36
C GLU A 73 -2.05 9.57 8.94
N ASP A 74 -3.08 9.85 8.13
CA ASP A 74 -4.25 10.64 8.54
C ASP A 74 -5.31 9.75 9.21
N VAL A 75 -5.22 8.42 9.06
CA VAL A 75 -6.10 7.48 9.77
C VAL A 75 -5.88 7.60 11.28
N GLY A 76 -6.97 7.79 11.98
CA GLY A 76 -7.05 8.13 13.41
C GLY A 76 -7.98 9.33 13.62
N ASP A 77 -8.14 10.18 12.61
CA ASP A 77 -9.20 11.18 12.57
C ASP A 77 -10.57 10.54 12.23
N PRO A 78 -11.70 11.27 12.33
CA PRO A 78 -13.03 10.69 12.14
C PRO A 78 -13.45 10.43 10.68
N ARG A 79 -12.67 10.81 9.66
CA ARG A 79 -13.08 10.78 8.25
C ARG A 79 -12.14 10.06 7.29
N HIS A 80 -10.84 9.95 7.61
CA HIS A 80 -9.87 9.31 6.73
C HIS A 80 -9.79 7.81 6.95
N THR A 81 -9.73 7.07 5.84
CA THR A 81 -9.55 5.63 5.78
C THR A 81 -8.58 5.27 4.66
N THR A 82 -7.76 4.24 4.85
CA THR A 82 -6.89 3.73 3.78
C THR A 82 -7.65 2.91 2.75
N VAL A 83 -8.74 2.27 3.16
CA VAL A 83 -9.62 1.50 2.29
C VAL A 83 -11.06 1.99 2.42
N PHE A 84 -11.73 2.14 1.30
CA PHE A 84 -13.14 2.55 1.22
C PHE A 84 -13.81 1.92 0.02
N GLU A 85 -15.14 1.94 -0.01
CA GLU A 85 -15.90 1.58 -1.19
C GLU A 85 -16.37 2.81 -1.93
N MET A 86 -16.06 2.88 -3.21
CA MET A 86 -16.52 3.93 -4.11
C MET A 86 -17.76 3.43 -4.85
N LEU A 87 -18.90 4.01 -4.57
CA LEU A 87 -20.11 3.84 -5.37
C LEU A 87 -19.90 4.61 -6.68
N GLY A 88 -19.84 3.88 -7.80
CA GLY A 88 -19.48 4.44 -9.09
C GLY A 88 -20.59 4.30 -10.14
N ASN A 89 -20.82 5.37 -10.92
CA ASN A 89 -21.53 5.26 -12.18
C ASN A 89 -20.81 6.04 -13.28
N TRP A 90 -20.85 5.49 -14.49
CA TRP A 90 -20.16 6.03 -15.66
C TRP A 90 -21.09 6.16 -16.84
N SER A 91 -20.95 7.32 -17.52
CA SER A 91 -21.53 7.54 -18.85
C SER A 91 -20.39 7.63 -19.88
N LEU A 92 -20.33 6.69 -20.79
CA LEU A 92 -19.34 6.66 -21.86
C LEU A 92 -19.92 7.34 -23.13
N GLY A 93 -20.12 8.67 -23.05
CA GLY A 93 -20.70 9.50 -24.11
C GLY A 93 -22.19 9.28 -24.35
N ASP A 94 -22.94 8.92 -23.33
CA ASP A 94 -24.41 8.70 -23.37
C ASP A 94 -25.15 9.90 -22.79
N TYR A 95 -25.04 10.13 -21.49
CA TYR A 95 -25.59 11.30 -20.79
C TYR A 95 -24.48 12.17 -20.19
N PHE A 96 -24.84 13.38 -19.70
CA PHE A 96 -23.88 14.32 -19.15
C PHE A 96 -24.44 15.02 -17.90
N LYS A 97 -23.98 16.20 -17.57
CA LYS A 97 -24.22 16.95 -16.32
C LYS A 97 -25.67 16.91 -15.83
N LYS A 98 -26.63 17.23 -16.68
CA LYS A 98 -28.03 17.35 -16.26
C LYS A 98 -28.57 16.06 -15.67
N GLU A 99 -28.41 14.95 -16.36
CA GLU A 99 -28.91 13.67 -15.88
C GLU A 99 -28.14 13.21 -14.64
N GLN A 100 -26.81 13.36 -14.61
CA GLN A 100 -25.98 12.97 -13.48
C GLN A 100 -26.36 13.71 -12.20
N ILE A 101 -26.45 15.03 -12.26
CA ILE A 101 -26.77 15.86 -11.09
C ILE A 101 -28.15 15.51 -10.53
N HIS A 102 -29.16 15.35 -11.40
CA HIS A 102 -30.50 14.96 -10.97
C HIS A 102 -30.51 13.55 -10.35
N ASN A 103 -29.83 12.60 -10.95
CA ASN A 103 -29.76 11.22 -10.44
C ASN A 103 -29.11 11.15 -9.07
N PHE A 104 -27.97 11.81 -8.90
CA PHE A 104 -27.27 11.78 -7.61
C PHE A 104 -28.07 12.51 -6.52
N PHE A 105 -28.64 13.66 -6.80
CA PHE A 105 -29.50 14.35 -5.85
C PHE A 105 -30.73 13.50 -5.48
N GLU A 106 -31.36 12.85 -6.47
CA GLU A 106 -32.49 11.94 -6.24
C GLU A 106 -32.09 10.75 -5.37
N PHE A 107 -30.94 10.13 -5.64
CA PHE A 107 -30.41 9.04 -4.83
C PHE A 107 -30.22 9.48 -3.38
N LEU A 108 -29.52 10.60 -3.14
CA LEU A 108 -29.25 11.10 -1.79
C LEU A 108 -30.53 11.44 -1.03
N THR A 109 -31.48 12.12 -1.66
CA THR A 109 -32.65 12.68 -0.95
C THR A 109 -33.84 11.72 -0.89
N LYS A 110 -34.12 10.94 -1.98
CA LYS A 110 -35.29 10.06 -2.03
C LYS A 110 -34.96 8.61 -1.67
N VAL A 111 -33.76 8.12 -1.96
CA VAL A 111 -33.38 6.72 -1.72
C VAL A 111 -32.66 6.57 -0.37
N VAL A 112 -31.64 7.39 -0.10
CA VAL A 112 -30.92 7.40 1.19
C VAL A 112 -31.74 8.15 2.25
N GLY A 113 -32.45 9.22 1.87
CA GLY A 113 -33.29 10.02 2.75
C GLY A 113 -32.54 11.14 3.48
N LEU A 114 -31.46 11.65 2.87
CA LEU A 114 -30.74 12.80 3.41
C LEU A 114 -31.58 14.08 3.29
N ASP A 115 -31.47 14.96 4.29
CA ASP A 115 -32.11 16.28 4.25
C ASP A 115 -31.44 17.16 3.19
N PRO A 116 -32.17 17.59 2.14
CA PRO A 116 -31.61 18.45 1.09
C PRO A 116 -31.13 19.79 1.61
N HIS A 117 -31.64 20.27 2.76
CA HIS A 117 -31.17 21.50 3.42
C HIS A 117 -29.78 21.38 4.01
N ARG A 118 -29.22 20.18 4.11
CA ARG A 118 -27.86 19.92 4.55
C ARG A 118 -26.86 19.64 3.41
N LEU A 119 -27.34 19.72 2.15
CA LEU A 119 -26.49 19.54 0.98
C LEU A 119 -25.91 20.87 0.50
N TYR A 120 -24.62 20.86 0.18
CA TYR A 120 -23.84 21.96 -0.38
C TYR A 120 -23.02 21.43 -1.54
N VAL A 121 -22.80 22.23 -2.57
CA VAL A 121 -22.11 21.77 -3.78
C VAL A 121 -21.05 22.76 -4.25
N THR A 122 -20.03 22.21 -4.90
CA THR A 122 -18.96 23.00 -5.50
C THR A 122 -18.95 22.82 -7.01
N CYS A 123 -18.41 23.80 -7.74
CA CYS A 123 -18.27 23.81 -9.19
C CYS A 123 -16.97 24.54 -9.56
N PHE A 124 -16.43 24.23 -10.71
CA PHE A 124 -15.20 24.82 -11.21
C PHE A 124 -15.35 26.27 -11.65
N ILE A 125 -14.50 27.17 -11.15
CA ILE A 125 -14.52 28.59 -11.45
C ILE A 125 -13.98 28.96 -12.84
N GLY A 126 -13.32 28.03 -13.54
CA GLY A 126 -12.62 28.27 -14.80
C GLY A 126 -11.13 28.53 -14.61
N ASN A 127 -10.38 28.51 -15.72
CA ASN A 127 -8.95 28.84 -15.75
C ASN A 127 -8.61 29.56 -17.04
N ASP A 128 -8.45 30.89 -16.97
CA ASP A 128 -8.18 31.76 -18.14
C ASP A 128 -6.84 31.42 -18.82
N LYS A 129 -5.85 30.99 -18.06
CA LYS A 129 -4.51 30.62 -18.59
C LYS A 129 -4.60 29.52 -19.64
N TYR A 130 -5.51 28.59 -19.44
CA TYR A 130 -5.72 27.46 -20.36
C TYR A 130 -6.97 27.60 -21.23
N GLY A 131 -7.66 28.74 -21.15
CA GLY A 131 -8.90 29.03 -21.91
C GLY A 131 -10.06 28.11 -21.52
N ILE A 132 -10.07 27.57 -20.31
CA ILE A 132 -11.16 26.69 -19.82
C ILE A 132 -12.19 27.55 -19.10
N PRO A 133 -13.45 27.56 -19.59
CA PRO A 133 -14.47 28.41 -19.04
C PRO A 133 -14.96 27.93 -17.66
N LYS A 134 -15.54 28.85 -16.91
CA LYS A 134 -16.30 28.59 -15.69
C LYS A 134 -17.46 27.65 -15.95
N ASP A 135 -17.66 26.67 -15.08
CA ASP A 135 -18.75 25.68 -15.22
C ASP A 135 -20.09 26.21 -14.71
N THR A 136 -20.58 27.21 -15.41
CA THR A 136 -21.90 27.82 -15.11
C THR A 136 -23.04 26.83 -15.38
N GLU A 137 -22.87 25.89 -16.31
CA GLU A 137 -23.90 24.90 -16.63
C GLU A 137 -24.20 24.01 -15.41
N ALA A 138 -23.16 23.43 -14.76
CA ALA A 138 -23.36 22.63 -13.56
C ALA A 138 -24.02 23.43 -12.42
N ALA A 139 -23.55 24.68 -12.19
CA ALA A 139 -24.11 25.54 -11.15
C ALA A 139 -25.60 25.88 -11.38
N GLU A 140 -26.02 26.15 -12.61
CA GLU A 140 -27.41 26.39 -12.94
C GLU A 140 -28.31 25.16 -12.79
N ILE A 141 -27.81 23.97 -13.20
CA ILE A 141 -28.50 22.69 -12.98
C ILE A 141 -28.71 22.45 -11.48
N TRP A 142 -27.67 22.66 -10.67
CA TRP A 142 -27.78 22.56 -9.21
C TRP A 142 -28.81 23.54 -8.63
N ARG A 143 -28.84 24.75 -9.14
CA ARG A 143 -29.84 25.75 -8.71
C ARG A 143 -31.26 25.32 -9.06
N GLU A 144 -31.47 24.72 -10.25
CA GLU A 144 -32.75 24.11 -10.63
C GLU A 144 -33.17 23.01 -9.68
N VAL A 145 -32.27 22.05 -9.40
CA VAL A 145 -32.50 20.90 -8.53
C VAL A 145 -32.85 21.35 -7.09
N PHE A 146 -32.08 22.28 -6.52
CA PHE A 146 -32.41 22.86 -5.20
C PHE A 146 -33.76 23.56 -5.20
N LYS A 147 -34.08 24.28 -6.26
CA LYS A 147 -35.39 24.97 -6.39
C LYS A 147 -36.55 23.97 -6.44
N GLU A 148 -36.40 22.84 -7.13
CA GLU A 148 -37.37 21.75 -7.14
C GLU A 148 -37.58 21.15 -5.74
N ALA A 149 -36.57 21.16 -4.91
CA ALA A 149 -36.61 20.75 -3.50
C ALA A 149 -37.14 21.90 -2.57
N GLY A 150 -37.56 23.04 -3.12
CA GLY A 150 -38.07 24.20 -2.35
C GLY A 150 -36.97 25.06 -1.71
N ILE A 151 -35.70 24.94 -2.16
CA ILE A 151 -34.55 25.63 -1.61
C ILE A 151 -34.11 26.75 -2.59
N ASP A 152 -34.09 28.00 -2.13
CA ASP A 152 -33.51 29.15 -2.87
C ASP A 152 -31.99 29.18 -2.68
N ALA A 153 -31.27 28.39 -3.50
CA ALA A 153 -29.83 28.22 -3.44
C ALA A 153 -29.11 29.39 -4.14
N LYS A 154 -28.40 30.20 -3.36
CA LYS A 154 -27.53 31.25 -3.89
C LYS A 154 -26.18 30.69 -4.30
N ILE A 155 -25.66 31.25 -5.39
CA ILE A 155 -24.32 30.95 -5.92
C ILE A 155 -23.32 31.93 -5.34
N ALA A 156 -22.13 31.43 -4.97
CA ALA A 156 -21.03 32.25 -4.47
C ALA A 156 -19.72 31.88 -5.18
N GLU A 157 -18.86 32.87 -5.37
CA GLU A 157 -17.49 32.66 -5.84
C GLU A 157 -16.52 32.73 -4.67
N ILE A 158 -15.72 31.68 -4.45
CA ILE A 158 -14.74 31.61 -3.39
C ILE A 158 -13.34 31.69 -3.99
N GLY A 159 -13.05 30.90 -5.05
CA GLY A 159 -11.75 30.75 -5.69
C GLY A 159 -10.95 29.66 -5.01
N SER A 160 -10.20 29.95 -3.97
CA SER A 160 -9.40 28.94 -3.25
C SER A 160 -9.97 28.59 -1.87
N ALA A 161 -9.60 27.44 -1.32
CA ALA A 161 -9.94 27.04 0.06
C ALA A 161 -9.47 28.11 1.07
N GLU A 162 -8.27 28.69 0.89
CA GLU A 162 -7.76 29.76 1.77
C GLU A 162 -8.67 31.02 1.77
N ASN A 163 -9.26 31.35 0.63
CA ASN A 163 -10.26 32.42 0.59
C ASN A 163 -11.52 32.02 1.33
N GLY A 164 -11.93 30.78 1.23
CA GLY A 164 -13.04 30.19 1.98
C GLY A 164 -12.84 30.29 3.48
N ASP A 165 -11.68 29.90 4.00
CA ASP A 165 -11.31 30.00 5.42
C ASP A 165 -11.44 31.40 5.99
N LYS A 166 -11.17 32.44 5.17
CA LYS A 166 -11.28 33.85 5.55
C LYS A 166 -12.70 34.38 5.45
N ARG A 167 -13.51 33.87 4.49
CA ARG A 167 -14.80 34.40 4.14
C ARG A 167 -15.96 33.65 4.81
N GLY A 168 -15.87 32.35 4.92
CA GLY A 168 -16.96 31.46 5.30
C GLY A 168 -18.12 31.45 4.32
N ILE A 169 -19.19 30.75 4.69
CA ILE A 169 -20.45 30.76 3.95
C ILE A 169 -21.38 31.89 4.47
N LYS A 170 -22.26 32.43 3.59
CA LYS A 170 -23.28 33.40 3.94
C LYS A 170 -24.68 32.81 3.84
N PRO A 171 -25.68 33.40 4.51
CA PRO A 171 -27.03 32.86 4.50
C PRO A 171 -27.62 32.68 3.09
N GLY A 172 -28.08 31.47 2.82
CA GLY A 172 -28.66 31.06 1.54
C GLY A 172 -27.65 30.59 0.48
N GLU A 173 -26.35 30.74 0.69
CA GLU A 173 -25.33 30.20 -0.22
C GLU A 173 -25.25 28.70 -0.08
N ARG A 174 -25.26 27.98 -1.24
CA ARG A 174 -25.20 26.53 -1.31
C ARG A 174 -24.41 26.01 -2.49
N ILE A 175 -24.12 26.83 -3.50
CA ILE A 175 -23.41 26.51 -4.71
C ILE A 175 -22.16 27.38 -4.75
N PHE A 176 -20.96 26.77 -4.79
CA PHE A 176 -19.71 27.49 -4.62
C PHE A 176 -18.77 27.20 -5.78
N PHE A 177 -18.14 28.27 -6.30
CA PHE A 177 -17.11 28.11 -7.31
C PHE A 177 -15.73 28.17 -6.68
N TYR A 178 -14.95 27.09 -6.93
CA TYR A 178 -13.56 26.97 -6.53
C TYR A 178 -12.63 26.80 -7.75
N ASP A 179 -11.35 26.96 -7.50
CA ASP A 179 -10.29 26.82 -8.51
C ASP A 179 -10.00 25.34 -8.87
N ASP A 180 -8.95 25.13 -9.68
CA ASP A 180 -8.57 23.79 -10.16
C ASP A 180 -7.92 22.91 -9.09
N HIS A 181 -7.63 23.43 -7.92
CA HIS A 181 -7.20 22.63 -6.79
C HIS A 181 -8.37 21.82 -6.20
N GLU A 182 -9.56 22.43 -6.16
CA GLU A 182 -10.74 21.83 -5.55
C GLU A 182 -11.69 21.20 -6.61
N ASN A 183 -11.86 21.81 -7.78
CA ASN A 183 -12.86 21.39 -8.75
C ASN A 183 -12.32 21.08 -10.17
N TRP A 184 -11.15 20.53 -10.24
CA TRP A 184 -10.62 19.96 -11.49
C TRP A 184 -10.05 18.57 -11.27
N TRP A 185 -10.61 17.60 -11.97
CA TRP A 185 -10.11 16.24 -11.91
C TRP A 185 -9.12 15.94 -13.03
N SER A 186 -7.98 15.42 -12.65
CA SER A 186 -7.01 14.75 -13.52
C SER A 186 -6.25 13.68 -12.73
N ARG A 187 -5.69 12.69 -13.40
CA ARG A 187 -4.87 11.65 -12.76
C ARG A 187 -3.60 12.21 -12.09
N GLY A 188 -3.16 13.39 -12.48
CA GLY A 188 -2.00 14.06 -11.91
C GLY A 188 -2.32 15.01 -10.74
N GLY A 189 -3.61 15.25 -10.46
CA GLY A 189 -4.07 16.26 -9.50
C GLY A 189 -3.86 17.70 -10.01
N GLY A 190 -4.93 18.46 -10.24
CA GLY A 190 -4.90 19.82 -10.78
C GLY A 190 -4.63 19.90 -12.30
N ILE A 191 -4.86 21.10 -12.84
CA ILE A 191 -4.82 21.33 -14.28
C ILE A 191 -3.39 21.28 -14.85
N GLU A 192 -2.42 21.83 -14.12
CA GLU A 192 -1.01 21.88 -14.56
C GLU A 192 -0.34 20.51 -14.56
N SER A 193 -0.76 19.63 -13.67
CA SER A 193 -0.21 18.27 -13.50
C SER A 193 -0.94 17.22 -14.33
N THR A 194 -1.97 17.58 -15.08
CA THR A 194 -2.69 16.64 -15.96
C THR A 194 -1.69 15.96 -16.91
N PRO A 195 -1.58 14.62 -16.97
CA PRO A 195 -0.67 13.95 -17.90
C PRO A 195 -1.06 14.21 -19.37
N LEU A 196 -0.05 14.27 -20.24
CA LEU A 196 -0.28 14.48 -21.69
C LEU A 196 -1.04 13.28 -22.28
N GLY A 197 -2.11 13.57 -23.01
CA GLY A 197 -2.98 12.56 -23.63
C GLY A 197 -4.11 12.04 -22.74
N ASP A 198 -4.09 12.33 -21.44
CA ASP A 198 -5.14 11.88 -20.50
C ASP A 198 -6.43 12.70 -20.63
N PRO A 199 -7.57 12.06 -20.35
CA PRO A 199 -8.84 12.74 -20.20
C PRO A 199 -8.86 13.47 -18.85
N CYS A 200 -9.57 14.59 -18.80
CA CYS A 200 -9.71 15.43 -17.62
C CYS A 200 -10.97 16.31 -17.74
N GLY A 201 -11.31 17.00 -16.70
CA GLY A 201 -12.41 17.95 -16.74
C GLY A 201 -12.73 18.59 -15.40
N PRO A 202 -13.62 19.59 -15.42
CA PRO A 202 -14.18 20.13 -14.20
C PRO A 202 -14.97 19.06 -13.46
N ASP A 203 -15.02 19.20 -12.16
CA ASP A 203 -15.87 18.36 -11.35
C ASP A 203 -16.81 19.20 -10.47
N SER A 204 -17.77 18.52 -9.86
CA SER A 204 -18.73 19.08 -8.93
C SER A 204 -18.90 18.13 -7.76
N GLU A 205 -18.45 18.57 -6.60
CA GLU A 205 -18.53 17.80 -5.37
C GLU A 205 -19.80 18.12 -4.59
N VAL A 206 -20.28 17.13 -3.86
CA VAL A 206 -21.42 17.25 -2.96
C VAL A 206 -20.97 17.03 -1.54
N PHE A 207 -21.26 17.99 -0.68
CA PHE A 207 -20.91 18.00 0.74
C PHE A 207 -22.17 17.90 1.59
N TYR A 208 -22.04 17.21 2.74
CA TYR A 208 -23.06 17.15 3.76
C TYR A 208 -22.65 17.98 4.97
N ASP A 209 -23.56 18.85 5.45
CA ASP A 209 -23.38 19.73 6.62
C ASP A 209 -23.79 19.01 7.90
N PHE A 210 -22.83 18.73 8.80
CA PHE A 210 -23.08 18.10 10.10
C PHE A 210 -23.44 19.08 11.22
N GLY A 211 -23.40 20.40 10.94
CA GLY A 211 -23.81 21.46 11.87
C GLY A 211 -22.69 22.42 12.24
N ASP A 212 -23.10 23.65 12.63
CA ASP A 212 -22.20 24.75 12.95
C ASP A 212 -21.25 24.45 14.12
N ASP A 213 -21.71 23.63 15.07
CA ASP A 213 -20.98 23.22 16.27
C ASP A 213 -19.74 22.33 15.98
N LYS A 214 -19.56 21.91 14.75
CA LYS A 214 -18.46 21.01 14.34
C LYS A 214 -17.23 21.75 13.80
N GLN A 215 -17.31 23.04 13.56
CA GLN A 215 -16.18 23.83 13.03
C GLN A 215 -15.32 24.40 14.15
N ASP A 216 -14.05 24.01 14.18
CA ASP A 216 -13.02 24.65 14.97
C ASP A 216 -12.42 25.81 14.17
N VAL A 217 -12.97 27.01 14.40
CA VAL A 217 -12.60 28.24 13.65
C VAL A 217 -11.16 28.68 13.94
N GLU A 218 -10.64 28.43 15.13
CA GLU A 218 -9.27 28.82 15.48
C GLU A 218 -8.24 27.97 14.71
N LYS A 219 -8.58 26.72 14.48
CA LYS A 219 -7.69 25.77 13.80
C LYS A 219 -7.84 25.77 12.28
N TYR A 220 -9.08 25.86 11.78
CA TYR A 220 -9.41 25.60 10.37
C TYR A 220 -10.01 26.81 9.65
N GLY A 221 -10.17 27.95 10.32
CA GLY A 221 -10.85 29.11 9.74
C GLY A 221 -12.38 28.98 9.72
N LEU A 222 -13.03 29.89 8.99
CA LEU A 222 -14.49 29.89 8.86
C LEU A 222 -14.98 28.73 7.99
N ALA A 223 -16.11 28.14 8.37
CA ALA A 223 -16.64 26.97 7.67
C ALA A 223 -17.06 27.27 6.23
N HIS A 224 -16.64 26.42 5.31
CA HIS A 224 -17.07 26.37 3.90
C HIS A 224 -16.88 24.93 3.38
N PRO A 225 -17.50 24.52 2.23
CA PRO A 225 -17.44 23.13 1.78
C PRO A 225 -16.03 22.53 1.70
N ALA A 226 -15.06 23.25 1.13
CA ALA A 226 -13.67 22.80 1.00
C ALA A 226 -12.80 23.07 2.26
N SER A 227 -13.40 23.33 3.44
CA SER A 227 -12.63 23.52 4.68
C SER A 227 -12.22 22.18 5.30
N ASP A 228 -11.06 22.16 5.95
CA ASP A 228 -10.57 20.97 6.69
C ASP A 228 -11.34 20.70 7.99
N GLY A 229 -12.31 21.54 8.37
CA GLY A 229 -13.11 21.38 9.58
C GLY A 229 -14.07 20.20 9.53
N ALA A 230 -14.69 19.90 10.69
CA ALA A 230 -15.59 18.76 10.82
C ALA A 230 -17.06 19.08 10.45
N ARG A 231 -17.35 20.29 10.00
CA ARG A 231 -18.71 20.68 9.61
C ARG A 231 -19.13 20.04 8.28
N PHE A 232 -18.29 20.14 7.28
CA PHE A 232 -18.58 19.64 5.93
C PHE A 232 -17.79 18.37 5.63
N MET A 233 -18.45 17.40 5.02
CA MET A 233 -17.81 16.19 4.50
C MET A 233 -18.27 15.99 3.06
N GLU A 234 -17.31 15.91 2.14
CA GLU A 234 -17.56 15.47 0.77
C GLU A 234 -18.10 14.06 0.78
N ILE A 235 -19.27 13.84 0.16
CA ILE A 235 -19.95 12.55 0.08
C ILE A 235 -20.00 11.99 -1.35
N GLY A 236 -19.62 12.78 -2.34
CA GLY A 236 -19.50 12.33 -3.72
C GLY A 236 -18.98 13.41 -4.63
N ASN A 237 -18.25 12.97 -5.65
CA ASN A 237 -17.67 13.82 -6.69
C ASN A 237 -18.15 13.37 -8.06
N GLN A 238 -18.59 14.32 -8.89
CA GLN A 238 -19.08 14.13 -10.25
C GLN A 238 -18.10 14.75 -11.23
N VAL A 239 -17.25 13.94 -11.85
CA VAL A 239 -16.27 14.42 -12.83
C VAL A 239 -16.91 14.47 -14.21
N PHE A 240 -16.89 15.65 -14.79
CA PHE A 240 -17.38 15.90 -16.15
C PHE A 240 -16.20 15.88 -17.13
N MET A 241 -15.78 14.67 -17.52
CA MET A 241 -14.66 14.48 -18.44
C MET A 241 -15.00 14.97 -19.84
N GLN A 242 -14.55 16.15 -20.16
CA GLN A 242 -14.85 16.78 -21.46
C GLN A 242 -13.60 17.29 -22.17
N TYR A 243 -12.42 17.22 -21.54
CA TYR A 243 -11.17 17.69 -22.11
C TYR A 243 -10.12 16.60 -22.18
N ARG A 244 -9.12 16.81 -23.05
CA ARG A 244 -7.89 16.06 -23.14
C ARG A 244 -6.70 17.02 -23.16
N ARG A 245 -5.65 16.71 -22.41
CA ARG A 245 -4.41 17.48 -22.49
C ARG A 245 -3.60 17.05 -23.72
N ASN A 246 -3.33 18.01 -24.63
CA ASN A 246 -2.58 17.79 -25.85
C ASN A 246 -1.07 17.68 -25.59
N ALA A 247 -0.30 17.22 -26.59
CA ALA A 247 1.15 17.07 -26.50
C ALA A 247 1.89 18.41 -26.31
N ASP A 248 1.31 19.53 -26.75
CA ASP A 248 1.83 20.88 -26.56
C ASP A 248 1.43 21.53 -25.22
N GLY A 249 0.71 20.78 -24.38
CA GLY A 249 0.25 21.24 -23.08
C GLY A 249 -1.08 22.05 -23.10
N THR A 250 -1.65 22.28 -24.27
CA THR A 250 -3.01 22.87 -24.39
C THR A 250 -4.10 21.84 -24.11
N PHE A 251 -5.33 22.29 -24.01
CA PHE A 251 -6.50 21.40 -23.83
C PHE A 251 -7.40 21.48 -25.06
N SER A 252 -7.96 20.33 -25.45
CA SER A 252 -9.00 20.22 -26.47
C SER A 252 -10.18 19.46 -25.93
N GLU A 253 -11.39 19.74 -26.42
CA GLU A 253 -12.57 18.97 -26.04
C GLU A 253 -12.47 17.54 -26.57
N LEU A 254 -12.98 16.56 -25.76
CA LEU A 254 -13.16 15.19 -26.18
C LEU A 254 -14.29 15.11 -27.23
N GLU A 255 -14.16 14.18 -28.16
CA GLU A 255 -15.20 13.90 -29.16
C GLU A 255 -16.53 13.48 -28.49
N LYS A 256 -16.43 12.73 -27.40
CA LYS A 256 -17.57 12.37 -26.54
C LYS A 256 -17.28 12.79 -25.11
N LYS A 257 -18.22 13.48 -24.50
CA LYS A 257 -18.16 13.88 -23.09
C LYS A 257 -18.60 12.71 -22.23
N ASN A 258 -17.84 12.41 -21.18
CA ASN A 258 -18.10 11.31 -20.28
C ASN A 258 -18.44 11.83 -18.87
N VAL A 259 -19.16 11.01 -18.13
CA VAL A 259 -19.32 11.19 -16.68
C VAL A 259 -18.54 10.10 -15.97
N ASP A 260 -17.76 10.50 -14.96
CA ASP A 260 -17.18 9.63 -13.95
C ASP A 260 -17.68 10.11 -12.59
N PHE A 261 -18.50 9.31 -11.95
CA PHE A 261 -19.01 9.61 -10.61
C PHE A 261 -18.42 8.65 -9.60
N GLY A 262 -17.98 9.21 -8.47
CA GLY A 262 -17.54 8.47 -7.30
C GLY A 262 -18.15 9.01 -6.00
N GLY A 263 -18.96 8.19 -5.32
CA GLY A 263 -19.51 8.47 -3.99
C GLY A 263 -18.89 7.58 -2.92
N GLY A 264 -18.40 8.15 -1.82
CA GLY A 264 -17.85 7.38 -0.71
C GLY A 264 -18.97 6.68 0.08
N LEU A 265 -19.06 5.34 -0.02
CA LEU A 265 -20.08 4.58 0.72
C LEU A 265 -20.05 4.87 2.22
N GLU A 266 -18.85 4.88 2.82
CA GLU A 266 -18.66 5.15 4.24
C GLU A 266 -19.12 6.55 4.63
N ARG A 267 -18.83 7.55 3.77
CA ARG A 267 -19.21 8.94 4.00
C ARG A 267 -20.72 9.19 3.83
N ILE A 268 -21.34 8.57 2.82
CA ILE A 268 -22.80 8.59 2.65
C ILE A 268 -23.50 7.90 3.82
N ALA A 269 -22.96 6.77 4.29
CA ALA A 269 -23.50 6.05 5.44
C ALA A 269 -23.35 6.86 6.74
N ALA A 270 -22.26 7.61 6.90
CA ALA A 270 -22.06 8.53 8.02
C ALA A 270 -23.07 9.69 7.98
N ALA A 271 -23.31 10.28 6.82
CA ALA A 271 -24.36 11.28 6.62
C ALA A 271 -25.75 10.71 6.95
N ALA A 272 -26.04 9.47 6.52
CA ALA A 272 -27.35 8.82 6.77
C ALA A 272 -27.65 8.56 8.26
N ILE A 273 -26.62 8.42 9.09
CA ILE A 273 -26.78 8.29 10.55
C ILE A 273 -26.54 9.62 11.30
N GLY A 274 -26.27 10.71 10.58
CA GLY A 274 -26.01 12.03 11.16
C GLY A 274 -24.71 12.11 11.97
N SER A 275 -23.73 11.26 11.69
CA SER A 275 -22.43 11.21 12.39
C SER A 275 -21.30 11.62 11.45
N PHE A 276 -20.51 12.63 11.83
CA PHE A 276 -19.28 12.98 11.12
C PHE A 276 -18.20 11.90 11.22
N ASP A 277 -18.32 10.98 12.18
CA ASP A 277 -17.37 9.92 12.44
C ASP A 277 -17.75 8.65 11.62
N VAL A 278 -17.00 8.38 10.55
CA VAL A 278 -17.20 7.21 9.68
C VAL A 278 -16.99 5.87 10.42
N PHE A 279 -16.30 5.87 11.56
CA PHE A 279 -16.11 4.66 12.35
C PHE A 279 -17.33 4.24 13.16
N LYS A 280 -18.40 5.07 13.18
CA LYS A 280 -19.69 4.75 13.81
C LYS A 280 -20.69 4.07 12.86
N ILE A 281 -20.36 3.94 11.57
CA ILE A 281 -21.22 3.25 10.58
C ILE A 281 -21.22 1.72 10.78
N SER A 282 -22.18 1.05 10.17
CA SER A 282 -22.38 -0.40 10.31
C SER A 282 -21.21 -1.26 9.84
N LEU A 283 -20.33 -0.77 8.93
CA LEU A 283 -19.11 -1.48 8.50
C LEU A 283 -17.98 -1.41 9.55
N MET A 284 -17.96 -0.37 10.38
CA MET A 284 -16.87 -0.11 11.33
C MET A 284 -17.28 -0.42 12.77
N LYS A 285 -18.50 -0.02 13.17
CA LYS A 285 -18.97 -0.13 14.55
C LYS A 285 -18.83 -1.53 15.14
N PRO A 286 -19.16 -2.64 14.45
CA PRO A 286 -19.00 -3.98 15.04
C PRO A 286 -17.53 -4.32 15.35
N ILE A 287 -16.57 -3.75 14.62
CA ILE A 287 -15.13 -3.88 14.89
C ILE A 287 -14.76 -3.09 16.14
N ILE A 288 -15.25 -1.84 16.22
CA ILE A 288 -15.05 -0.97 17.39
C ILE A 288 -15.63 -1.61 18.65
N ASP A 289 -16.89 -2.11 18.61
CA ASP A 289 -17.53 -2.75 19.73
C ASP A 289 -16.74 -3.96 20.25
N LYS A 290 -16.17 -4.75 19.32
CA LYS A 290 -15.30 -5.88 19.68
C LYS A 290 -13.98 -5.41 20.29
N LEU A 291 -13.41 -4.31 19.82
CA LEU A 291 -12.20 -3.73 20.41
C LEU A 291 -12.46 -3.20 21.82
N GLU A 292 -13.62 -2.57 22.07
CA GLU A 292 -14.06 -2.17 23.42
C GLU A 292 -14.19 -3.38 24.34
N GLU A 293 -14.82 -4.47 23.86
CA GLU A 293 -14.97 -5.73 24.62
C GLU A 293 -13.62 -6.34 25.01
N ILE A 294 -12.69 -6.47 24.05
CA ILE A 294 -11.39 -7.11 24.27
C ILE A 294 -10.47 -6.25 25.15
N SER A 295 -10.48 -4.92 24.95
CA SER A 295 -9.58 -4.00 25.66
C SER A 295 -10.13 -3.56 27.02
N GLY A 296 -11.45 -3.61 27.23
CA GLY A 296 -12.13 -3.01 28.37
C GLY A 296 -12.10 -1.47 28.36
N LYS A 297 -11.74 -0.85 27.23
CA LYS A 297 -11.64 0.61 27.05
C LYS A 297 -12.75 1.12 26.14
N SER A 298 -13.26 2.34 26.41
CA SER A 298 -14.28 2.96 25.57
C SER A 298 -13.68 3.61 24.34
N TYR A 299 -14.43 3.59 23.24
CA TYR A 299 -14.07 4.22 21.99
C TYR A 299 -13.82 5.73 22.12
N ASP A 300 -14.71 6.44 22.82
CA ASP A 300 -14.63 7.91 22.93
C ASP A 300 -13.33 8.42 23.56
N ASN A 301 -12.64 7.58 24.36
CA ASN A 301 -11.37 7.91 24.98
C ASN A 301 -10.15 7.30 24.26
N ASN A 302 -10.35 6.47 23.22
CA ASN A 302 -9.31 5.75 22.53
C ASN A 302 -9.60 5.70 21.00
N THR A 303 -10.05 6.85 20.46
CA THR A 303 -10.52 6.93 19.07
C THR A 303 -9.41 6.67 18.06
N ASP A 304 -8.21 7.22 18.25
CA ASP A 304 -7.08 7.07 17.33
C ASP A 304 -6.69 5.59 17.19
N GLU A 305 -6.48 4.90 18.30
CA GLU A 305 -6.07 3.50 18.32
C GLU A 305 -7.12 2.59 17.66
N MET A 306 -8.38 2.76 18.04
CA MET A 306 -9.45 1.89 17.55
C MET A 306 -9.77 2.14 16.07
N ARG A 307 -9.71 3.40 15.60
CA ARG A 307 -9.88 3.75 14.19
C ARG A 307 -8.78 3.15 13.32
N VAL A 308 -7.52 3.29 13.75
CA VAL A 308 -6.39 2.70 13.03
C VAL A 308 -6.52 1.18 12.94
N ILE A 309 -6.89 0.50 14.02
CA ILE A 309 -7.07 -0.95 14.00
C ILE A 309 -8.21 -1.34 13.05
N ALA A 310 -9.36 -0.68 13.16
CA ALA A 310 -10.55 -1.00 12.36
C ALA A 310 -10.28 -0.80 10.86
N ASP A 311 -9.68 0.31 10.47
CA ASP A 311 -9.32 0.59 9.08
C ASP A 311 -8.28 -0.40 8.54
N HIS A 312 -7.16 -0.54 9.24
CA HIS A 312 -6.02 -1.31 8.76
C HIS A 312 -6.31 -2.80 8.65
N ILE A 313 -7.08 -3.38 9.58
CA ILE A 313 -7.45 -4.79 9.49
C ILE A 313 -8.48 -5.02 8.38
N ARG A 314 -9.39 -4.07 8.13
CA ARG A 314 -10.26 -4.08 6.94
C ARG A 314 -9.45 -4.17 5.65
N GLY A 315 -8.49 -3.24 5.48
CA GLY A 315 -7.62 -3.22 4.30
C GLY A 315 -6.81 -4.50 4.14
N ALA A 316 -6.18 -4.96 5.23
CA ALA A 316 -5.41 -6.20 5.21
C ALA A 316 -6.26 -7.43 4.88
N TYR A 317 -7.51 -7.51 5.40
CA TYR A 317 -8.44 -8.60 5.07
C TYR A 317 -8.80 -8.59 3.58
N LEU A 318 -9.18 -7.45 3.01
CA LEU A 318 -9.53 -7.36 1.59
C LEU A 318 -8.36 -7.76 0.69
N LEU A 319 -7.14 -7.36 1.03
CA LEU A 319 -5.93 -7.78 0.30
C LEU A 319 -5.69 -9.29 0.42
N ALA A 320 -5.83 -9.86 1.63
CA ALA A 320 -5.67 -11.29 1.86
C ALA A 320 -6.73 -12.11 1.12
N ALA A 321 -7.99 -11.66 1.15
CA ALA A 321 -9.10 -12.30 0.48
C ALA A 321 -8.99 -12.24 -1.06
N GLN A 322 -8.13 -11.35 -1.60
CA GLN A 322 -7.75 -11.29 -3.01
C GLN A 322 -6.45 -12.06 -3.31
N GLY A 323 -5.91 -12.81 -2.35
CA GLY A 323 -4.75 -13.68 -2.52
C GLY A 323 -3.40 -13.03 -2.23
N LEU A 324 -3.36 -11.75 -1.80
CA LEU A 324 -2.10 -11.11 -1.42
C LEU A 324 -1.60 -11.63 -0.08
N THR A 325 -0.29 -11.77 0.04
CA THR A 325 0.37 -12.17 1.29
C THR A 325 1.38 -11.12 1.75
N PRO A 326 1.56 -10.94 3.09
CA PRO A 326 2.55 -10.01 3.62
C PRO A 326 3.98 -10.35 3.15
N SER A 327 4.70 -9.38 2.62
CA SER A 327 6.08 -9.56 2.13
C SER A 327 6.95 -8.33 2.44
N ASN A 328 8.20 -8.32 1.99
CA ASN A 328 9.11 -7.17 2.15
C ASN A 328 9.14 -6.25 0.91
N LYS A 329 8.27 -6.47 -0.07
CA LYS A 329 8.28 -5.73 -1.34
C LYS A 329 6.86 -5.30 -1.73
N THR A 330 6.78 -4.16 -2.41
CA THR A 330 5.59 -3.66 -3.10
C THR A 330 4.29 -3.77 -2.27
N GLN A 331 3.22 -4.29 -2.85
CA GLN A 331 1.89 -4.42 -2.22
C GLN A 331 1.92 -5.26 -0.93
N GLY A 332 2.71 -6.34 -0.92
CA GLY A 332 2.86 -7.19 0.27
C GLY A 332 3.54 -6.47 1.44
N TYR A 333 4.42 -5.50 1.17
CA TYR A 333 4.99 -4.63 2.21
C TYR A 333 3.93 -3.69 2.78
N ALA A 334 3.12 -3.08 1.93
CA ALA A 334 2.02 -2.23 2.35
C ALA A 334 1.03 -3.00 3.26
N MET A 335 0.60 -4.19 2.85
CA MET A 335 -0.24 -5.07 3.67
C MET A 335 0.41 -5.40 5.03
N ARG A 336 1.70 -5.73 5.02
CA ARG A 336 2.46 -5.99 6.24
C ARG A 336 2.49 -4.77 7.16
N ARG A 337 2.67 -3.58 6.60
CA ARG A 337 2.65 -2.31 7.35
C ARG A 337 1.30 -2.07 8.04
N LEU A 338 0.19 -2.27 7.33
CA LEU A 338 -1.15 -2.15 7.90
C LEU A 338 -1.35 -3.09 9.10
N ILE A 339 -1.05 -4.38 8.94
CA ILE A 339 -1.21 -5.38 10.01
C ILE A 339 -0.36 -5.01 11.23
N ARG A 340 0.90 -4.64 11.02
CA ARG A 340 1.83 -4.32 12.11
C ARG A 340 1.45 -3.06 12.85
N ARG A 341 0.99 -2.02 12.13
CA ARG A 341 0.51 -0.78 12.73
C ARG A 341 -0.75 -1.02 13.59
N ALA A 342 -1.68 -1.84 13.11
CA ALA A 342 -2.84 -2.24 13.90
C ALA A 342 -2.44 -3.01 15.19
N ILE A 343 -1.43 -3.90 15.12
CA ILE A 343 -0.95 -4.63 16.30
C ILE A 343 -0.30 -3.69 17.33
N LEU A 344 0.41 -2.65 16.88
CA LEU A 344 0.96 -1.64 17.78
C LEU A 344 -0.13 -0.87 18.50
N ARG A 345 -1.15 -0.39 17.76
CA ARG A 345 -2.31 0.28 18.36
C ARG A 345 -3.08 -0.61 19.32
N ALA A 346 -3.16 -1.92 19.05
CA ALA A 346 -3.74 -2.88 19.98
C ALA A 346 -2.95 -2.98 21.30
N LEU A 347 -1.61 -2.87 21.25
CA LEU A 347 -0.80 -2.79 22.46
C LEU A 347 -1.04 -1.51 23.27
N ASP A 348 -1.28 -0.37 22.61
CA ASP A 348 -1.63 0.89 23.29
C ASP A 348 -3.00 0.79 23.97
N LEU A 349 -3.91 -0.01 23.42
CA LEU A 349 -5.16 -0.39 24.07
C LEU A 349 -4.98 -1.41 25.22
N GLY A 350 -3.78 -1.94 25.46
CA GLY A 350 -3.52 -2.99 26.47
C GLY A 350 -3.74 -4.41 25.95
N ILE A 351 -4.06 -4.61 24.67
CA ILE A 351 -4.27 -5.93 24.07
C ILE A 351 -2.93 -6.59 23.77
N SER A 352 -2.38 -7.32 24.73
CA SER A 352 -1.06 -7.94 24.65
C SER A 352 -1.03 -9.31 23.97
N THR A 353 -2.20 -9.94 23.79
CA THR A 353 -2.35 -11.26 23.15
C THR A 353 -2.78 -11.13 21.67
N ASN A 354 -2.79 -12.25 20.95
CA ASN A 354 -3.35 -12.30 19.61
C ASN A 354 -4.84 -11.98 19.66
N PHE A 355 -5.31 -11.10 18.77
CA PHE A 355 -6.71 -10.63 18.76
C PHE A 355 -7.34 -10.70 17.35
N LEU A 356 -6.53 -10.88 16.29
CA LEU A 356 -7.06 -10.92 14.94
C LEU A 356 -8.03 -12.09 14.69
N SER A 357 -7.93 -13.17 15.47
CA SER A 357 -8.91 -14.27 15.43
C SER A 357 -10.33 -13.85 15.82
N GLU A 358 -10.48 -12.74 16.56
CA GLU A 358 -11.79 -12.22 16.98
C GLU A 358 -12.26 -11.09 16.04
N ILE A 359 -11.35 -10.30 15.49
CA ILE A 359 -11.67 -9.15 14.63
C ILE A 359 -11.94 -9.57 13.18
N VAL A 360 -11.08 -10.42 12.60
CA VAL A 360 -11.15 -10.76 11.16
C VAL A 360 -12.48 -11.42 10.76
N PRO A 361 -13.10 -12.31 11.57
CA PRO A 361 -14.43 -12.84 11.24
C PRO A 361 -15.52 -11.76 11.14
N ILE A 362 -15.43 -10.70 11.94
CA ILE A 362 -16.37 -9.57 11.89
C ILE A 362 -16.19 -8.80 10.58
N VAL A 363 -14.94 -8.53 10.21
CA VAL A 363 -14.61 -7.89 8.92
C VAL A 363 -15.12 -8.75 7.76
N ALA A 364 -14.86 -10.05 7.78
CA ALA A 364 -15.33 -10.98 6.76
C ALA A 364 -16.85 -10.97 6.58
N ALA A 365 -17.59 -10.91 7.70
CA ALA A 365 -19.05 -10.83 7.68
C ALA A 365 -19.57 -9.53 7.05
N ASN A 366 -18.87 -8.40 7.24
CA ASN A 366 -19.22 -7.11 6.65
C ASN A 366 -19.08 -7.09 5.12
N TYR A 367 -18.18 -7.91 4.58
CA TYR A 367 -17.88 -8.00 3.14
C TYR A 367 -18.37 -9.28 2.46
N ARG A 368 -19.28 -10.04 3.12
CA ARG A 368 -19.81 -11.29 2.53
C ARG A 368 -20.53 -11.07 1.21
N ASP A 369 -21.16 -9.90 1.02
CA ASP A 369 -21.97 -9.57 -0.14
C ASP A 369 -21.13 -9.02 -1.32
N LEU A 370 -19.82 -8.83 -1.15
CA LEU A 370 -18.94 -8.52 -2.28
C LEU A 370 -18.76 -9.77 -3.17
N PRO A 371 -18.59 -9.58 -4.49
CA PRO A 371 -18.48 -10.70 -5.44
C PRO A 371 -17.30 -11.63 -5.14
N ASP A 372 -17.51 -12.94 -5.24
CA ASP A 372 -16.44 -13.95 -5.13
C ASP A 372 -15.40 -13.82 -6.25
N SER A 373 -15.72 -13.14 -7.35
CA SER A 373 -14.78 -12.87 -8.44
C SER A 373 -13.58 -12.01 -8.00
N ILE A 374 -13.73 -11.19 -6.95
CA ILE A 374 -12.64 -10.39 -6.40
C ILE A 374 -12.11 -10.90 -5.05
N LEU A 375 -12.91 -11.63 -4.28
CA LEU A 375 -12.51 -12.18 -2.98
C LEU A 375 -12.30 -13.70 -3.06
N THR A 376 -11.44 -14.12 -3.98
CA THR A 376 -11.22 -15.52 -4.35
C THR A 376 -10.53 -16.38 -3.28
N HIS A 377 -10.01 -15.77 -2.21
CA HIS A 377 -9.23 -16.43 -1.15
C HIS A 377 -9.79 -16.15 0.26
N ARG A 378 -11.12 -15.98 0.39
CA ARG A 378 -11.79 -15.68 1.66
C ARG A 378 -11.45 -16.69 2.76
N GLU A 379 -11.39 -17.97 2.42
CA GLU A 379 -11.17 -19.09 3.36
C GLU A 379 -9.78 -19.10 3.99
N VAL A 380 -8.78 -18.56 3.30
CA VAL A 380 -7.39 -18.50 3.80
C VAL A 380 -6.99 -17.15 4.34
N ALA A 381 -7.81 -16.12 4.14
CA ALA A 381 -7.50 -14.75 4.56
C ALA A 381 -7.21 -14.63 6.05
N LEU A 382 -8.01 -15.28 6.90
CA LEU A 382 -7.80 -15.31 8.35
C LEU A 382 -6.43 -15.89 8.71
N ASP A 383 -6.06 -17.03 8.13
CA ASP A 383 -4.79 -17.70 8.41
C ASP A 383 -3.58 -16.86 8.00
N VAL A 384 -3.69 -16.13 6.89
CA VAL A 384 -2.65 -15.19 6.42
C VAL A 384 -2.41 -14.09 7.47
N LEU A 385 -3.47 -13.47 7.99
CA LEU A 385 -3.36 -12.40 8.98
C LEU A 385 -2.84 -12.94 10.32
N LEU A 386 -3.36 -14.06 10.80
CA LEU A 386 -2.91 -14.70 12.04
C LEU A 386 -1.44 -15.11 12.01
N LYS A 387 -0.96 -15.57 10.87
CA LYS A 387 0.46 -15.93 10.69
C LYS A 387 1.37 -14.71 10.83
N GLU A 388 1.02 -13.58 10.21
CA GLU A 388 1.78 -12.33 10.33
C GLU A 388 1.70 -11.76 11.74
N GLU A 389 0.54 -11.81 12.42
CA GLU A 389 0.38 -11.37 13.81
C GLU A 389 1.34 -12.13 14.74
N ARG A 390 1.33 -13.47 14.69
CA ARG A 390 2.21 -14.32 15.52
C ARG A 390 3.68 -14.02 15.26
N ALA A 391 4.06 -13.91 13.99
CA ALA A 391 5.43 -13.60 13.60
C ALA A 391 5.86 -12.22 14.08
N PHE A 392 5.02 -11.21 13.92
CA PHE A 392 5.33 -9.84 14.33
C PHE A 392 5.41 -9.69 15.85
N ARG A 393 4.48 -10.24 16.61
CA ARG A 393 4.52 -10.19 18.08
C ARG A 393 5.80 -10.81 18.66
N THR A 394 6.29 -11.88 18.03
CA THR A 394 7.60 -12.48 18.40
C THR A 394 8.75 -11.50 18.13
N THR A 395 8.72 -10.83 16.98
CA THR A 395 9.75 -9.86 16.56
C THR A 395 9.67 -8.57 17.36
N LEU A 396 8.46 -8.09 17.64
CA LEU A 396 8.19 -6.85 18.35
C LEU A 396 8.80 -6.83 19.75
N ASN A 397 8.60 -7.90 20.52
CA ASN A 397 9.19 -8.00 21.86
C ASN A 397 10.72 -7.97 21.85
N LYS A 398 11.36 -8.49 20.81
CA LYS A 398 12.81 -8.40 20.62
C LYS A 398 13.22 -6.99 20.18
N GLY A 399 12.51 -6.42 19.20
CA GLY A 399 12.76 -5.10 18.64
C GLY A 399 12.69 -3.98 19.70
N ILE A 400 11.64 -3.99 20.53
CA ILE A 400 11.48 -3.01 21.62
C ILE A 400 12.66 -3.12 22.63
N LYS A 401 13.07 -4.34 23.00
CA LYS A 401 14.22 -4.53 23.92
C LYS A 401 15.51 -3.99 23.32
N GLU A 402 15.77 -4.23 22.03
CA GLU A 402 16.97 -3.76 21.37
C GLU A 402 16.94 -2.24 21.14
N LEU A 403 15.77 -1.66 20.78
CA LEU A 403 15.59 -0.22 20.70
C LEU A 403 15.94 0.46 22.02
N GLN A 404 15.40 -0.03 23.14
CA GLN A 404 15.68 0.48 24.47
C GLN A 404 17.16 0.35 24.84
N LYS A 405 17.81 -0.73 24.45
CA LYS A 405 19.25 -0.95 24.69
C LYS A 405 20.13 0.00 23.87
N MET A 406 19.79 0.20 22.57
CA MET A 406 20.49 1.13 21.69
C MET A 406 20.32 2.57 22.18
N ALA A 407 19.09 2.98 22.54
CA ALA A 407 18.81 4.32 23.07
C ALA A 407 19.64 4.65 24.30
N ARG A 408 19.77 3.73 25.26
CA ARG A 408 20.62 3.90 26.46
C ARG A 408 22.12 4.04 26.12
N LYS A 409 22.57 3.30 25.09
CA LYS A 409 23.97 3.34 24.65
C LYS A 409 24.31 4.68 23.99
N GLY A 410 23.42 5.18 23.12
CA GLY A 410 23.54 6.49 22.48
C GLY A 410 23.61 7.64 23.46
N SER A 411 22.91 7.57 24.60
CA SER A 411 23.00 8.57 25.67
C SER A 411 24.36 8.58 26.39
N GLN A 412 25.00 7.42 26.54
CA GLN A 412 26.33 7.33 27.17
C GLN A 412 27.43 7.85 26.24
N GLU A 413 27.33 7.63 24.95
CA GLU A 413 28.28 8.12 23.95
C GLU A 413 28.15 9.63 23.69
N SER A 414 26.95 10.21 23.77
CA SER A 414 26.72 11.64 23.65
C SER A 414 27.21 12.42 24.87
N SER A 415 27.10 11.87 26.08
CA SER A 415 27.63 12.49 27.31
C SER A 415 29.16 12.39 27.42
N SER A 416 29.79 11.43 26.72
CA SER A 416 31.26 11.31 26.68
C SER A 416 31.94 12.17 25.61
N ARG A 417 31.20 12.71 24.65
CA ARG A 417 31.69 13.55 23.55
C ARG A 417 31.39 15.04 23.72
N GLY A 418 31.23 15.54 24.93
CA GLY A 418 31.17 16.96 25.29
C GLY A 418 30.62 17.86 24.17
N LEU A 419 29.34 17.80 23.84
CA LEU A 419 28.69 18.82 23.01
C LEU A 419 28.54 20.10 23.88
N PRO A 420 28.85 21.30 23.37
CA PRO A 420 28.71 22.53 24.14
C PRO A 420 27.25 22.74 24.52
N GLU A 421 27.02 22.98 25.82
CA GLU A 421 25.77 23.54 26.33
C GLU A 421 25.47 24.84 25.58
N VAL A 422 24.37 24.88 24.85
CA VAL A 422 23.83 26.14 24.34
C VAL A 422 23.19 26.85 25.52
N THR A 423 23.96 27.78 26.08
CA THR A 423 23.45 28.76 27.04
C THR A 423 22.43 29.65 26.33
N THR A 424 21.21 29.62 26.83
CA THR A 424 20.14 30.57 26.45
C THR A 424 20.45 31.90 27.12
N GLU A 425 21.01 32.84 26.37
CA GLU A 425 20.90 34.30 26.62
C GLU A 425 20.94 34.97 25.24
N ASP A 426 19.80 35.40 24.73
CA ASP A 426 19.59 36.79 24.31
C ASP A 426 18.10 37.04 24.01
N GLU A 427 17.58 38.04 24.67
CA GLU A 427 16.26 38.61 24.46
C GLU A 427 16.24 39.48 23.19
N GLY A 428 15.14 39.40 22.42
CA GLY A 428 14.68 40.53 21.63
C GLY A 428 14.68 40.40 20.13
N ALA A 429 13.64 39.79 19.56
CA ALA A 429 13.04 40.26 18.31
C ALA A 429 11.64 39.69 18.15
N SER A 430 10.69 40.59 17.95
CA SER A 430 9.26 40.33 17.71
C SER A 430 8.99 39.48 16.47
N PRO A 431 7.90 38.73 16.44
CA PRO A 431 7.61 37.75 15.39
C PRO A 431 7.10 38.42 14.11
N VAL A 432 7.76 38.17 13.01
CA VAL A 432 7.19 38.37 11.67
C VAL A 432 6.56 37.04 11.26
N THR A 433 5.26 37.02 11.29
CA THR A 433 4.41 35.96 10.73
C THR A 433 4.50 35.98 9.20
N THR A 434 5.10 34.96 8.63
CA THR A 434 4.83 34.52 7.27
C THR A 434 4.87 33.00 7.26
N ALA A 435 3.69 32.40 7.41
CA ALA A 435 3.48 31.00 7.14
C ALA A 435 3.56 30.78 5.63
N GLN A 436 4.73 30.36 5.15
CA GLN A 436 4.84 29.77 3.82
C GLN A 436 4.30 28.35 3.91
N ARG A 437 3.12 28.13 3.34
CA ARG A 437 2.58 26.81 3.00
C ARG A 437 3.53 26.20 1.96
N SER A 438 4.33 25.23 2.36
CA SER A 438 5.25 24.54 1.46
C SER A 438 4.44 23.68 0.49
N GLU A 439 4.69 23.90 -0.80
CA GLU A 439 4.24 23.04 -1.91
C GLU A 439 4.54 21.58 -1.60
N ARG A 440 3.52 20.76 -1.47
CA ARG A 440 3.64 19.30 -1.39
C ARG A 440 4.02 18.78 -2.77
N LYS A 441 5.30 18.50 -2.97
CA LYS A 441 5.73 17.60 -4.07
C LYS A 441 5.23 16.20 -3.73
N PRO A 442 4.70 15.43 -4.70
CA PRO A 442 4.34 14.04 -4.49
C PRO A 442 5.61 13.24 -4.18
N SER A 443 5.83 12.92 -2.91
CA SER A 443 6.89 12.00 -2.50
C SER A 443 6.33 10.59 -2.55
N SER A 444 6.93 9.75 -3.36
CA SER A 444 6.76 8.31 -3.33
C SER A 444 7.16 7.77 -1.95
N LEU A 445 6.20 7.34 -1.14
CA LEU A 445 6.29 6.90 0.26
C LEU A 445 6.08 8.06 1.25
N GLY A 446 4.82 8.31 1.65
CA GLY A 446 4.46 9.30 2.65
C GLY A 446 5.03 8.95 4.03
N PHE A 447 5.90 9.82 4.54
CA PHE A 447 6.31 9.82 5.93
C PHE A 447 5.53 10.93 6.66
N PRO A 448 5.13 10.73 7.93
CA PRO A 448 4.42 11.74 8.69
C PRO A 448 5.27 13.01 8.88
N SER A 449 4.62 14.17 8.90
CA SER A 449 5.29 15.43 9.28
C SER A 449 5.63 15.39 10.78
N GLU A 450 6.79 15.93 11.16
CA GLU A 450 7.22 16.02 12.57
C GLU A 450 6.18 16.66 13.48
N ALA A 451 5.40 17.60 12.95
CA ALA A 451 4.32 18.27 13.69
C ALA A 451 3.16 17.32 14.02
N ALA A 452 2.79 16.42 13.13
CA ALA A 452 1.72 15.44 13.35
C ALA A 452 2.11 14.38 14.39
N MET A 453 3.39 13.99 14.44
CA MET A 453 3.89 13.02 15.42
C MET A 453 4.10 13.65 16.83
N SER A 454 4.57 14.90 16.89
CA SER A 454 4.75 15.60 18.18
C SER A 454 3.44 15.94 18.87
N ALA A 455 2.37 16.21 18.12
CA ALA A 455 1.05 16.49 18.68
C ALA A 455 0.35 15.23 19.23
N LYS A 456 0.59 14.08 18.64
CA LYS A 456 -0.02 12.79 19.04
C LYS A 456 0.60 12.15 20.29
N GLY A 457 1.81 12.54 20.69
CA GLY A 457 2.48 12.00 21.89
C GLY A 457 1.92 12.46 23.25
N LYS A 458 0.88 13.31 23.27
CA LYS A 458 0.41 13.96 24.51
C LYS A 458 -0.98 13.54 25.00
N THR A 459 -1.72 12.66 24.34
CA THR A 459 -3.14 12.40 24.67
C THR A 459 -3.53 10.94 24.86
N GLY A 460 -2.66 10.04 25.24
CA GLY A 460 -3.00 8.66 25.58
C GLY A 460 -2.63 8.32 27.03
N ALA A 461 -3.58 7.91 27.86
CA ALA A 461 -3.28 7.32 29.16
C ALA A 461 -2.58 5.97 28.94
N SER A 462 -1.26 5.93 29.09
CA SER A 462 -0.40 4.77 28.88
C SER A 462 -0.44 3.83 30.08
N ASP A 463 -0.25 2.53 29.81
CA ASP A 463 -0.02 1.50 30.83
C ASP A 463 1.16 1.90 31.75
N PRO A 464 0.97 2.12 33.06
CA PRO A 464 2.03 2.55 33.98
C PRO A 464 3.25 1.63 34.03
N SER A 465 3.11 0.36 33.61
CA SER A 465 4.21 -0.61 33.57
C SER A 465 5.20 -0.36 32.41
N ARG A 466 4.80 0.44 31.41
CA ARG A 466 5.61 0.79 30.22
C ARG A 466 6.18 2.22 30.24
N GLU A 467 5.67 3.09 31.10
CA GLU A 467 6.19 4.45 31.31
C GLU A 467 7.55 4.46 32.03
N LYS A 468 8.56 3.92 31.37
CA LYS A 468 9.94 4.32 31.70
C LYS A 468 10.33 5.40 30.69
N ASN A 469 10.29 6.68 31.11
CA ASN A 469 10.94 7.76 30.40
C ASN A 469 12.39 7.35 30.16
N LEU A 470 12.67 6.83 28.96
CA LEU A 470 14.01 6.51 28.51
C LEU A 470 14.56 7.79 27.92
N SER A 471 15.42 8.49 28.67
CA SER A 471 16.29 9.49 28.06
C SER A 471 17.28 8.72 27.18
N GLY A 472 17.12 8.79 25.86
CA GLY A 472 17.94 8.06 24.91
C GLY A 472 18.03 8.79 23.59
N TYR A 473 18.99 8.38 22.75
CA TYR A 473 19.21 8.94 21.42
C TYR A 473 19.41 7.79 20.41
N LEU A 474 18.77 7.90 19.26
CA LEU A 474 18.91 6.97 18.13
C LEU A 474 19.18 7.76 16.85
N ASN A 475 20.05 7.25 15.99
CA ASN A 475 20.28 7.77 14.65
C ASN A 475 19.68 6.85 13.58
N GLY A 476 19.75 7.26 12.30
CA GLY A 476 19.18 6.49 11.21
C GLY A 476 19.84 5.13 10.98
N TYR A 477 21.12 4.98 11.31
CA TYR A 477 21.82 3.69 11.22
C TYR A 477 21.33 2.71 12.29
N ASP A 478 21.00 3.18 13.50
CA ASP A 478 20.39 2.36 14.54
C ASP A 478 19.01 1.87 14.12
N LEU A 479 18.20 2.76 13.53
CA LEU A 479 16.89 2.44 12.99
C LEU A 479 16.99 1.45 11.83
N PHE A 480 17.96 1.62 10.93
CA PHE A 480 18.23 0.65 9.87
C PHE A 480 18.61 -0.72 10.43
N LYS A 481 19.44 -0.78 11.45
CA LYS A 481 19.82 -2.03 12.11
C LYS A 481 18.62 -2.72 12.78
N LEU A 482 17.71 -1.94 13.40
CA LEU A 482 16.45 -2.48 13.93
C LEU A 482 15.62 -3.12 12.83
N GLN A 483 15.55 -2.51 11.65
CA GLN A 483 14.80 -3.07 10.51
C GLN A 483 15.50 -4.28 9.90
N ASP A 484 16.78 -4.18 9.56
CA ASP A 484 17.52 -5.19 8.81
C ASP A 484 17.78 -6.46 9.65
N THR A 485 18.22 -6.28 10.90
CA THR A 485 18.64 -7.39 11.76
C THR A 485 17.50 -7.96 12.60
N TYR A 486 16.62 -7.10 13.09
CA TYR A 486 15.56 -7.51 14.02
C TYR A 486 14.17 -7.53 13.37
N GLY A 487 14.03 -7.10 12.10
CA GLY A 487 12.75 -7.04 11.40
C GLY A 487 11.76 -6.03 11.99
N PHE A 488 12.28 -4.99 12.68
CA PHE A 488 11.51 -3.94 13.34
C PHE A 488 11.47 -2.72 12.42
N PRO A 489 10.39 -2.49 11.67
CA PRO A 489 10.34 -1.49 10.61
C PRO A 489 10.67 -0.08 11.07
N LEU A 490 11.15 0.77 10.16
CA LEU A 490 11.50 2.16 10.45
C LEU A 490 10.35 2.91 11.13
N GLU A 491 9.15 2.83 10.54
CA GLU A 491 7.97 3.54 11.02
C GLU A 491 7.60 3.11 12.44
N VAL A 492 7.66 1.81 12.70
CA VAL A 492 7.42 1.24 14.03
C VAL A 492 8.48 1.68 15.03
N SER A 493 9.76 1.72 14.60
CA SER A 493 10.87 2.17 15.43
C SER A 493 10.76 3.65 15.80
N VAL A 494 10.35 4.48 14.83
CA VAL A 494 10.13 5.92 15.03
C VAL A 494 8.96 6.17 15.97
N GLU A 495 7.84 5.52 15.75
CA GLU A 495 6.64 5.63 16.60
C GLU A 495 6.94 5.19 18.05
N GLU A 496 7.66 4.08 18.22
CA GLU A 496 8.07 3.60 19.55
C GLU A 496 9.09 4.53 20.23
N ALA A 497 10.00 5.14 19.47
CA ALA A 497 10.92 6.12 19.98
C ALA A 497 10.19 7.35 20.53
N TYR A 498 9.22 7.91 19.78
CA TYR A 498 8.39 9.02 20.26
C TYR A 498 7.57 8.63 21.49
N ARG A 499 6.95 7.46 21.48
CA ARG A 499 6.14 6.95 22.60
C ARG A 499 6.96 6.78 23.89
N THR A 500 8.21 6.38 23.78
CA THR A 500 9.13 6.16 24.91
C THR A 500 10.01 7.38 25.24
N ASN A 501 9.75 8.53 24.59
CA ASN A 501 10.50 9.77 24.74
C ASN A 501 12.01 9.61 24.42
N VAL A 502 12.34 8.75 23.45
CA VAL A 502 13.69 8.61 22.89
C VAL A 502 13.86 9.64 21.77
N LYS A 503 14.91 10.45 21.84
CA LYS A 503 15.23 11.44 20.80
C LYS A 503 15.80 10.77 19.56
N LEU A 504 15.33 11.19 18.40
CA LEU A 504 15.92 10.80 17.11
C LEU A 504 16.88 11.88 16.62
N SER A 505 17.87 11.52 15.80
CA SER A 505 18.70 12.50 15.11
C SER A 505 17.85 13.33 14.13
N ASP A 506 18.19 14.60 13.97
CA ASP A 506 17.50 15.51 13.04
C ASP A 506 17.55 14.98 11.59
N ASN A 507 18.57 14.18 11.27
CA ASN A 507 18.80 13.61 9.95
C ASN A 507 18.52 12.10 9.88
N TYR A 508 17.77 11.52 10.83
CA TYR A 508 17.58 10.06 10.92
C TYR A 508 17.07 9.42 9.61
N LYS A 509 16.23 10.13 8.84
CA LYS A 509 15.72 9.64 7.55
C LYS A 509 16.84 9.54 6.51
N ALA A 510 17.64 10.60 6.36
CA ALA A 510 18.75 10.62 5.42
C ALA A 510 19.83 9.58 5.77
N GLU A 511 20.11 9.39 7.05
CA GLU A 511 21.04 8.36 7.56
C GLU A 511 20.50 6.94 7.30
N PHE A 512 19.22 6.71 7.55
CA PHE A 512 18.55 5.45 7.25
C PHE A 512 18.57 5.13 5.76
N ASP A 513 18.22 6.11 4.90
CA ASP A 513 18.23 5.96 3.46
C ASP A 513 19.64 5.73 2.90
N SER A 514 20.67 6.31 3.54
CA SER A 514 22.07 6.04 3.21
C SER A 514 22.42 4.59 3.52
N ALA A 515 22.09 4.10 4.72
CA ALA A 515 22.32 2.72 5.12
C ALA A 515 21.58 1.71 4.21
N LEU A 516 20.36 2.06 3.83
CA LEU A 516 19.55 1.25 2.91
C LEU A 516 20.13 1.22 1.49
N ARG A 517 20.66 2.37 1.00
CA ARG A 517 21.38 2.43 -0.29
C ARG A 517 22.65 1.60 -0.25
N GLU A 518 23.47 1.74 0.78
CA GLU A 518 24.68 0.95 0.96
C GLU A 518 24.40 -0.56 1.01
N GLN A 519 23.31 -0.97 1.67
CA GLN A 519 22.87 -2.36 1.66
C GLN A 519 22.42 -2.80 0.26
N ARG A 520 21.64 -1.94 -0.45
CA ARG A 520 21.22 -2.22 -1.83
C ARG A 520 22.40 -2.30 -2.79
N GLU A 521 23.38 -1.42 -2.66
CA GLU A 521 24.61 -1.42 -3.44
C GLU A 521 25.44 -2.67 -3.14
N ARG A 522 25.60 -3.03 -1.87
CA ARG A 522 26.22 -4.32 -1.46
C ARG A 522 25.45 -5.52 -2.01
N SER A 523 24.12 -5.49 -1.97
CA SER A 523 23.27 -6.53 -2.56
C SER A 523 23.28 -6.49 -4.10
N GLN A 524 23.38 -5.31 -4.72
CA GLN A 524 23.50 -5.15 -6.18
C GLN A 524 24.92 -5.48 -6.66
N THR A 525 25.94 -5.18 -5.89
CA THR A 525 27.31 -5.58 -6.19
C THR A 525 27.42 -7.12 -6.03
N ALA A 526 26.79 -7.69 -5.02
CA ALA A 526 26.60 -9.14 -4.92
C ALA A 526 25.74 -9.68 -6.07
N SER A 527 24.70 -8.96 -6.54
CA SER A 527 23.85 -9.39 -7.65
C SER A 527 24.36 -9.01 -9.04
N LYS A 528 25.21 -7.98 -9.18
CA LYS A 528 26.01 -7.77 -10.41
C LYS A 528 27.05 -8.88 -10.61
N GLY A 529 27.45 -9.55 -9.51
CA GLY A 529 28.13 -10.86 -9.55
C GLY A 529 27.20 -12.03 -9.89
N MET A 530 25.87 -11.93 -9.70
CA MET A 530 24.92 -13.01 -9.94
C MET A 530 24.70 -13.36 -11.41
N PHE A 531 24.98 -12.48 -12.38
CA PHE A 531 25.10 -12.86 -13.80
C PHE A 531 26.35 -13.71 -14.07
N LYS A 532 27.25 -13.88 -13.08
CA LYS A 532 28.40 -14.77 -13.10
C LYS A 532 28.19 -16.01 -12.20
N GLY A 533 26.97 -16.51 -12.05
CA GLY A 533 26.68 -17.76 -11.35
C GLY A 533 26.57 -17.69 -9.81
N GLY A 534 26.43 -16.51 -9.21
CA GLY A 534 26.29 -16.35 -7.74
C GLY A 534 27.58 -16.61 -6.96
N LEU A 535 28.73 -16.49 -7.61
CA LEU A 535 30.06 -16.76 -7.09
C LEU A 535 30.67 -15.50 -6.48
N GLU A 536 31.32 -15.64 -5.31
CA GLU A 536 32.08 -14.56 -4.69
C GLU A 536 33.34 -14.22 -5.48
N ASP A 537 34.03 -15.24 -5.98
CA ASP A 537 35.22 -15.16 -6.83
C ASP A 537 35.25 -16.32 -7.85
N HIS A 538 36.34 -16.46 -8.60
CA HIS A 538 36.61 -17.56 -9.53
C HIS A 538 37.72 -18.49 -9.06
N GLY A 539 37.99 -18.53 -7.75
CA GLY A 539 38.94 -19.41 -7.15
C GLY A 539 38.53 -20.88 -7.29
N GLU A 540 39.50 -21.77 -7.30
CA GLU A 540 39.28 -23.21 -7.48
C GLU A 540 38.22 -23.77 -6.53
N GLN A 541 38.24 -23.36 -5.26
CA GLN A 541 37.31 -23.87 -4.26
C GLN A 541 35.88 -23.39 -4.54
N THR A 542 35.71 -22.12 -4.95
CA THR A 542 34.41 -21.55 -5.30
C THR A 542 33.80 -22.23 -6.52
N VAL A 543 34.63 -22.60 -7.51
CA VAL A 543 34.23 -23.38 -8.71
C VAL A 543 33.74 -24.78 -8.35
N LYS A 544 34.40 -25.46 -7.39
CA LYS A 544 33.96 -26.75 -6.86
C LYS A 544 32.59 -26.65 -6.20
N TYR A 545 32.41 -25.69 -5.33
CA TYR A 545 31.11 -25.42 -4.70
C TYR A 545 30.01 -25.08 -5.71
N HIS A 546 30.36 -24.34 -6.79
CA HIS A 546 29.40 -24.01 -7.82
C HIS A 546 28.88 -25.24 -8.54
N THR A 547 29.76 -26.16 -8.94
CA THR A 547 29.36 -27.42 -9.57
C THR A 547 28.54 -28.29 -8.58
N ALA A 548 28.91 -28.30 -7.30
CA ALA A 548 28.16 -29.02 -6.26
C ALA A 548 26.72 -28.46 -6.09
N THR A 549 26.46 -27.16 -6.37
CA THR A 549 25.08 -26.63 -6.32
C THR A 549 24.18 -27.18 -7.42
N HIS A 550 24.72 -27.46 -8.62
CA HIS A 550 23.98 -28.11 -9.69
C HIS A 550 23.65 -29.56 -9.36
N LEU A 551 24.59 -30.28 -8.76
CA LEU A 551 24.33 -31.63 -8.25
C LEU A 551 23.30 -31.63 -7.12
N LEU A 552 23.36 -30.64 -6.21
CA LEU A 552 22.38 -30.48 -5.14
C LEU A 552 20.96 -30.24 -5.68
N LEU A 553 20.79 -29.40 -6.69
CA LEU A 553 19.48 -29.18 -7.32
C LEU A 553 18.95 -30.49 -7.92
N ALA A 554 19.77 -31.20 -8.69
CA ALA A 554 19.40 -32.48 -9.30
C ALA A 554 19.02 -33.54 -8.24
N ALA A 555 19.78 -33.63 -7.13
CA ALA A 555 19.47 -34.53 -6.03
C ALA A 555 18.17 -34.19 -5.30
N LEU A 556 17.88 -32.89 -5.07
CA LEU A 556 16.61 -32.43 -4.52
C LEU A 556 15.43 -32.75 -5.45
N GLN A 557 15.61 -32.60 -6.76
CA GLN A 557 14.58 -32.96 -7.74
C GLN A 557 14.31 -34.45 -7.79
N LYS A 558 15.35 -35.28 -7.57
CA LYS A 558 15.23 -36.72 -7.57
C LYS A 558 14.58 -37.29 -6.31
N HIS A 559 14.92 -36.78 -5.13
CA HIS A 559 14.59 -37.40 -3.84
C HIS A 559 13.46 -36.67 -3.08
N VAL A 560 13.16 -35.41 -3.43
CA VAL A 560 12.15 -34.64 -2.72
C VAL A 560 10.95 -34.29 -3.65
N SER A 561 11.16 -33.49 -4.68
CA SER A 561 10.10 -33.18 -5.67
C SER A 561 10.69 -32.67 -6.98
N LYS A 562 10.18 -33.18 -8.10
CA LYS A 562 10.57 -32.75 -9.47
C LYS A 562 10.31 -31.25 -9.72
N ASP A 563 9.40 -30.64 -8.96
CA ASP A 563 9.03 -29.23 -9.09
C ASP A 563 9.97 -28.29 -8.34
N ILE A 564 11.00 -28.80 -7.69
CA ILE A 564 11.99 -27.99 -7.02
C ILE A 564 12.80 -27.18 -8.04
N ALA A 565 12.84 -25.89 -7.80
CA ALA A 565 13.60 -24.92 -8.57
C ALA A 565 14.42 -24.02 -7.65
N GLN A 566 15.59 -23.64 -8.09
CA GLN A 566 16.44 -22.69 -7.37
C GLN A 566 15.72 -21.33 -7.25
N LYS A 567 15.69 -20.74 -6.06
CA LYS A 567 15.20 -19.38 -5.78
C LYS A 567 16.34 -18.40 -5.49
N GLY A 568 17.53 -18.90 -5.21
CA GLY A 568 18.74 -18.13 -5.01
C GLY A 568 19.90 -19.00 -4.56
N SER A 569 21.12 -18.54 -4.77
CA SER A 569 22.34 -19.17 -4.24
C SER A 569 23.38 -18.11 -3.87
N ASN A 570 24.28 -18.48 -2.99
CA ASN A 570 25.48 -17.71 -2.67
C ASN A 570 26.61 -18.69 -2.35
N THR A 571 27.61 -18.68 -3.19
CA THR A 571 28.76 -19.62 -3.14
C THR A 571 30.03 -18.84 -2.86
N THR A 572 30.73 -19.23 -1.81
CA THR A 572 32.01 -18.66 -1.37
C THR A 572 33.07 -19.75 -1.39
N SER A 573 34.32 -19.45 -1.05
CA SER A 573 35.38 -20.42 -0.88
C SER A 573 35.20 -21.34 0.34
N GLU A 574 34.26 -21.01 1.26
CA GLU A 574 34.05 -21.76 2.51
C GLU A 574 32.78 -22.61 2.50
N ARG A 575 31.75 -22.22 1.74
CA ARG A 575 30.42 -22.83 1.74
C ARG A 575 29.59 -22.49 0.52
N THR A 576 28.57 -23.30 0.28
CA THR A 576 27.44 -22.90 -0.55
C THR A 576 26.16 -22.72 0.29
N ARG A 577 25.35 -21.77 -0.11
CA ARG A 577 23.99 -21.55 0.37
C ARG A 577 23.05 -21.65 -0.82
N PHE A 578 22.06 -22.52 -0.72
CA PHE A 578 21.13 -22.81 -1.78
C PHE A 578 19.68 -22.64 -1.30
N ASP A 579 18.93 -21.76 -1.92
CA ASP A 579 17.52 -21.47 -1.62
C ASP A 579 16.65 -22.08 -2.72
N PHE A 580 15.60 -22.81 -2.33
CA PHE A 580 14.70 -23.53 -3.26
C PHE A 580 13.26 -23.54 -2.76
N ASN A 581 12.28 -23.68 -3.68
CA ASN A 581 10.88 -23.82 -3.30
C ASN A 581 10.64 -25.22 -2.72
N CYS A 582 10.01 -25.25 -1.55
CA CYS A 582 9.51 -26.46 -0.92
C CYS A 582 8.46 -26.07 0.13
N ASP A 583 7.36 -26.79 0.17
CA ASP A 583 6.21 -26.52 1.04
C ASP A 583 6.35 -27.08 2.46
N HIS A 584 7.29 -27.98 2.67
CA HIS A 584 7.55 -28.61 3.96
C HIS A 584 9.02 -28.48 4.37
N LYS A 585 9.31 -28.78 5.65
CA LYS A 585 10.66 -28.95 6.17
C LYS A 585 11.17 -30.32 5.71
N LEU A 586 12.37 -30.37 5.13
CA LEU A 586 12.95 -31.66 4.74
C LEU A 586 13.13 -32.56 5.95
N THR A 587 12.78 -33.84 5.78
CA THR A 587 13.00 -34.88 6.80
C THR A 587 14.47 -35.25 6.89
N PRO A 588 14.91 -35.85 8.01
CA PRO A 588 16.29 -36.38 8.10
C PRO A 588 16.63 -37.40 7.00
N GLU A 589 15.65 -38.22 6.60
CA GLU A 589 15.77 -39.23 5.55
C GLU A 589 15.96 -38.57 4.17
N GLU A 590 15.18 -37.52 3.86
CA GLU A 590 15.34 -36.77 2.62
C GLU A 590 16.70 -36.06 2.55
N LEU A 591 17.14 -35.45 3.65
CA LEU A 591 18.46 -34.80 3.72
C LEU A 591 19.59 -35.79 3.51
N GLN A 592 19.51 -36.98 4.15
CA GLN A 592 20.48 -38.03 4.00
C GLN A 592 20.50 -38.59 2.57
N ALA A 593 19.34 -38.81 1.94
CA ALA A 593 19.24 -39.27 0.58
C ALA A 593 19.83 -38.28 -0.43
N VAL A 594 19.56 -36.98 -0.24
CA VAL A 594 20.12 -35.90 -1.08
C VAL A 594 21.63 -35.82 -0.93
N GLU A 595 22.17 -35.82 0.29
CA GLU A 595 23.59 -35.77 0.56
C GLU A 595 24.32 -37.01 -0.03
N ALA A 596 23.78 -38.22 0.19
CA ALA A 596 24.32 -39.46 -0.35
C ALA A 596 24.34 -39.46 -1.88
N GLN A 597 23.26 -38.93 -2.51
CA GLN A 597 23.17 -38.89 -3.97
C GLN A 597 24.18 -37.90 -4.59
N VAL A 598 24.39 -36.75 -3.97
CA VAL A 598 25.43 -35.81 -4.44
C VAL A 598 26.80 -36.45 -4.35
N ASN A 599 27.12 -37.14 -3.24
CA ASN A 599 28.40 -37.80 -3.06
C ASN A 599 28.59 -39.01 -4.00
N GLU A 600 27.53 -39.75 -4.33
CA GLU A 600 27.54 -40.80 -5.33
C GLU A 600 27.97 -40.25 -6.70
N TRP A 601 27.40 -39.14 -7.13
CA TRP A 601 27.76 -38.51 -8.39
C TRP A 601 29.16 -37.88 -8.40
N ILE A 602 29.60 -37.38 -7.25
CA ILE A 602 31.00 -36.93 -7.08
C ILE A 602 31.97 -38.13 -7.23
N ALA A 603 31.68 -39.22 -6.57
CA ALA A 603 32.52 -40.43 -6.62
C ALA A 603 32.53 -41.11 -8.01
N ALA A 604 31.47 -40.92 -8.79
CA ALA A 604 31.38 -41.41 -10.16
C ALA A 604 32.28 -40.68 -11.17
N ASP A 605 32.89 -39.55 -10.76
CA ASP A 605 33.83 -38.73 -11.57
C ASP A 605 33.27 -38.36 -12.97
N LEU A 606 32.07 -37.83 -12.98
CA LEU A 606 31.31 -37.53 -14.19
C LEU A 606 31.85 -36.30 -14.94
N PRO A 607 31.83 -36.31 -16.28
CA PRO A 607 32.26 -35.16 -17.07
C PRO A 607 31.29 -33.97 -16.90
N VAL A 608 31.84 -32.78 -16.86
CA VAL A 608 31.10 -31.51 -16.84
C VAL A 608 31.49 -30.71 -18.08
N VAL A 609 30.60 -30.67 -19.05
CA VAL A 609 30.85 -30.05 -20.34
C VAL A 609 29.86 -28.92 -20.59
N PHE A 610 30.23 -27.93 -21.42
CA PHE A 610 29.31 -26.91 -21.85
C PHE A 610 29.41 -26.69 -23.36
N ASP A 611 28.34 -26.20 -23.93
CA ASP A 611 28.31 -25.70 -25.29
C ASP A 611 27.37 -24.49 -25.38
N GLU A 612 27.47 -23.73 -26.47
CA GLU A 612 26.63 -22.54 -26.73
C GLU A 612 25.48 -22.90 -27.68
N TYR A 613 24.27 -22.65 -27.23
CA TYR A 613 23.04 -22.95 -27.98
C TYR A 613 22.19 -21.71 -28.17
N ASP A 614 21.35 -21.72 -29.21
CA ASP A 614 20.29 -20.75 -29.36
C ASP A 614 19.26 -20.92 -28.24
N LYS A 615 18.75 -19.80 -27.72
CA LYS A 615 17.83 -19.74 -26.57
C LYS A 615 16.62 -20.67 -26.73
N ALA A 616 15.97 -20.65 -27.92
CA ALA A 616 14.84 -21.49 -28.20
C ALA A 616 15.22 -22.99 -28.20
N TYR A 617 16.36 -23.36 -28.79
CA TYR A 617 16.84 -24.73 -28.84
C TYR A 617 17.20 -25.26 -27.43
N ALA A 618 17.87 -24.47 -26.63
CA ALA A 618 18.21 -24.80 -25.25
C ALA A 618 16.97 -25.06 -24.39
N ARG A 619 15.91 -24.25 -24.56
CA ARG A 619 14.67 -24.37 -23.80
C ARG A 619 13.80 -25.52 -24.32
N ASP A 620 13.51 -25.55 -25.61
CA ASP A 620 12.41 -26.36 -26.19
C ASP A 620 12.89 -27.76 -26.62
N THR A 621 14.17 -27.90 -26.96
CA THR A 621 14.74 -29.16 -27.45
C THR A 621 15.64 -29.84 -26.40
N LEU A 622 16.54 -29.07 -25.79
CA LEU A 622 17.44 -29.62 -24.76
C LEU A 622 16.81 -29.68 -23.38
N HIS A 623 15.66 -28.98 -23.18
CA HIS A 623 14.99 -28.86 -21.89
C HIS A 623 15.92 -28.41 -20.76
N ALA A 624 16.84 -27.49 -21.08
CA ALA A 624 17.79 -26.98 -20.10
C ALA A 624 17.07 -26.19 -19.00
N HIS A 625 17.45 -26.37 -17.75
CA HIS A 625 16.93 -25.60 -16.65
C HIS A 625 17.45 -24.17 -16.70
N GLY A 626 16.53 -23.19 -16.66
CA GLY A 626 16.85 -21.77 -16.66
C GLY A 626 15.78 -20.99 -15.89
N GLN A 627 16.21 -20.00 -15.08
CA GLN A 627 15.29 -19.23 -14.21
C GLN A 627 14.69 -18.00 -14.86
N PHE A 628 15.35 -17.41 -15.86
CA PHE A 628 15.04 -16.09 -16.39
C PHE A 628 14.99 -16.07 -17.92
N TRP A 629 14.20 -16.97 -18.50
CA TRP A 629 14.13 -17.14 -19.95
C TRP A 629 13.90 -15.83 -20.72
N ASP A 630 13.08 -14.91 -20.17
CA ASP A 630 12.80 -13.61 -20.79
C ASP A 630 14.03 -12.66 -20.82
N LYS A 631 14.99 -12.87 -19.92
CA LYS A 631 16.18 -12.02 -19.75
C LYS A 631 17.45 -12.57 -20.37
N TYR A 632 17.42 -13.82 -20.84
CA TYR A 632 18.60 -14.42 -21.44
C TYR A 632 18.85 -13.90 -22.85
N PRO A 633 20.14 -13.75 -23.27
CA PRO A 633 20.50 -13.43 -24.65
C PRO A 633 20.10 -14.55 -25.61
N GLU A 634 20.13 -14.27 -26.92
CA GLU A 634 19.78 -15.23 -27.97
C GLU A 634 20.70 -16.45 -27.99
N LYS A 635 21.98 -16.29 -27.63
CA LYS A 635 22.93 -17.40 -27.43
C LYS A 635 23.33 -17.49 -25.98
N LEU A 636 23.32 -18.70 -25.45
CA LEU A 636 23.60 -18.97 -24.03
C LEU A 636 24.39 -20.27 -23.84
N LYS A 637 25.20 -20.26 -22.79
CA LYS A 637 25.96 -21.43 -22.35
C LYS A 637 25.04 -22.36 -21.56
N VAL A 638 25.05 -23.63 -21.95
CA VAL A 638 24.38 -24.71 -21.24
C VAL A 638 25.41 -25.70 -20.75
N TYR A 639 25.48 -25.87 -19.43
CA TYR A 639 26.33 -26.89 -18.82
C TYR A 639 25.57 -28.22 -18.66
N THR A 640 26.22 -29.31 -19.01
CA THR A 640 25.71 -30.68 -18.89
C THR A 640 26.65 -31.48 -17.98
N ILE A 641 26.09 -32.11 -16.93
CA ILE A 641 26.83 -33.01 -16.04
C ILE A 641 26.40 -34.47 -16.33
N GLY A 642 27.34 -35.30 -16.64
CA GLY A 642 27.11 -36.69 -16.99
C GLY A 642 26.96 -36.93 -18.49
N ASP A 643 26.19 -37.97 -18.87
CA ASP A 643 25.97 -38.33 -20.26
C ASP A 643 25.08 -37.28 -20.98
N PHE A 644 25.43 -36.97 -22.25
CA PHE A 644 24.72 -35.97 -23.01
C PHE A 644 23.26 -36.35 -23.29
N ASP A 645 22.99 -37.61 -23.57
CA ASP A 645 21.63 -38.08 -23.90
C ASP A 645 20.78 -38.32 -22.65
N ASN A 646 21.43 -38.59 -21.50
CA ASN A 646 20.75 -38.78 -20.21
C ASN A 646 21.48 -38.06 -19.08
N PRO A 647 21.43 -36.72 -19.06
CA PRO A 647 22.21 -35.91 -18.12
C PRO A 647 21.63 -35.97 -16.70
N ILE A 648 22.51 -35.85 -15.73
CA ILE A 648 22.15 -35.68 -14.32
C ILE A 648 21.67 -34.25 -14.09
N SER A 649 22.37 -33.25 -14.67
CA SER A 649 21.99 -31.84 -14.67
C SER A 649 22.28 -31.23 -16.03
N ARG A 650 21.35 -30.41 -16.52
CA ARG A 650 21.53 -29.59 -17.71
C ARG A 650 20.95 -28.19 -17.45
N GLU A 651 21.83 -27.23 -17.28
CA GLU A 651 21.44 -25.89 -16.80
C GLU A 651 22.08 -24.75 -17.60
N VAL A 652 21.29 -23.69 -17.79
CA VAL A 652 21.81 -22.40 -18.33
C VAL A 652 22.62 -21.73 -17.23
N CYS A 653 23.95 -21.66 -17.40
CA CYS A 653 24.83 -21.05 -16.41
C CYS A 653 25.98 -20.27 -17.05
N GLY A 654 26.28 -19.10 -16.47
CA GLY A 654 27.37 -18.22 -16.94
C GLY A 654 28.67 -18.32 -16.14
N GLY A 655 28.71 -19.12 -15.08
CA GLY A 655 29.89 -19.28 -14.21
C GLY A 655 30.80 -20.41 -14.63
N PRO A 656 32.08 -20.46 -14.14
CA PRO A 656 32.95 -21.56 -14.36
C PRO A 656 32.55 -22.78 -13.53
N HIS A 657 32.81 -23.98 -14.08
CA HIS A 657 32.61 -25.28 -13.42
C HIS A 657 33.90 -26.10 -13.48
N VAL A 658 33.99 -27.15 -12.64
CA VAL A 658 35.03 -28.14 -12.74
C VAL A 658 34.86 -28.95 -14.02
N GLU A 659 35.91 -29.57 -14.51
CA GLU A 659 35.86 -30.44 -15.71
C GLU A 659 35.25 -31.81 -15.39
N HIS A 660 35.44 -32.28 -14.16
CA HIS A 660 34.95 -33.56 -13.65
C HIS A 660 34.48 -33.46 -12.22
N THR A 661 33.40 -34.16 -11.87
CA THR A 661 32.81 -34.11 -10.52
C THR A 661 33.74 -34.69 -9.43
N GLY A 662 34.65 -35.59 -9.76
CA GLY A 662 35.54 -36.22 -8.80
C GLY A 662 36.50 -35.26 -8.08
N VAL A 663 36.76 -34.08 -8.64
CA VAL A 663 37.64 -33.07 -8.01
C VAL A 663 36.94 -32.22 -6.95
N ILE A 664 35.61 -32.38 -6.77
CA ILE A 664 34.79 -31.54 -5.87
C ILE A 664 35.16 -31.81 -4.40
N GLY A 665 35.42 -33.07 -4.02
CA GLY A 665 35.61 -33.50 -2.64
C GLY A 665 34.32 -34.04 -2.02
N HIS A 666 34.27 -34.18 -0.70
CA HIS A 666 33.10 -34.74 -0.02
C HIS A 666 32.09 -33.64 0.33
N PHE A 667 30.86 -33.75 -0.19
CA PHE A 667 29.79 -32.82 0.06
C PHE A 667 29.04 -33.14 1.34
N LYS A 668 28.79 -32.10 2.20
CA LYS A 668 28.09 -32.28 3.45
C LYS A 668 27.08 -31.18 3.70
N ILE A 669 25.83 -31.55 3.99
CA ILE A 669 24.76 -30.61 4.40
C ILE A 669 24.97 -30.26 5.88
N VAL A 670 25.24 -28.99 6.16
CA VAL A 670 25.46 -28.49 7.54
C VAL A 670 24.18 -28.10 8.20
N LYS A 671 23.24 -27.49 7.41
CA LYS A 671 21.98 -26.93 7.96
C LYS A 671 20.91 -26.84 6.89
N GLU A 672 19.67 -27.16 7.30
CA GLU A 672 18.47 -26.88 6.56
C GLU A 672 17.57 -25.95 7.39
N GLU A 673 17.06 -24.87 6.80
CA GLU A 673 16.23 -23.87 7.50
C GLU A 673 15.19 -23.24 6.56
N SER A 674 14.13 -22.64 7.12
CA SER A 674 13.21 -21.81 6.34
C SER A 674 13.87 -20.48 6.00
N SER A 675 13.78 -20.05 4.74
CA SER A 675 14.27 -18.74 4.28
C SER A 675 13.12 -17.73 4.16
N SER A 676 11.99 -18.16 3.63
CA SER A 676 10.74 -17.39 3.53
C SER A 676 9.57 -18.35 3.34
N ALA A 677 8.34 -17.86 3.23
CA ALA A 677 7.17 -18.69 2.96
C ALA A 677 7.35 -19.48 1.65
N GLY A 678 7.23 -20.81 1.73
CA GLY A 678 7.42 -21.71 0.59
C GLY A 678 8.85 -21.81 0.07
N VAL A 679 9.87 -21.28 0.79
CA VAL A 679 11.28 -21.35 0.40
C VAL A 679 12.11 -21.93 1.54
N ARG A 680 12.82 -23.01 1.23
CA ARG A 680 13.77 -23.67 2.13
C ARG A 680 15.19 -23.29 1.73
N ARG A 681 16.12 -23.39 2.67
CA ARG A 681 17.54 -23.06 2.52
C ARG A 681 18.41 -24.20 3.02
N ILE A 682 19.30 -24.68 2.18
CA ILE A 682 20.40 -25.60 2.56
C ILE A 682 21.69 -24.80 2.60
N LYS A 683 22.49 -25.05 3.65
CA LYS A 683 23.89 -24.65 3.75
C LYS A 683 24.73 -25.93 3.71
N ALA A 684 25.72 -25.99 2.81
CA ALA A 684 26.60 -27.14 2.66
C ALA A 684 28.05 -26.70 2.55
N ILE A 685 28.94 -27.63 2.92
CA ILE A 685 30.40 -27.50 2.84
C ILE A 685 30.98 -28.64 2.03
N LEU A 686 32.22 -28.44 1.57
CA LEU A 686 33.04 -29.49 0.99
C LEU A 686 34.14 -29.83 2.00
N GLU A 687 34.13 -31.08 2.49
CA GLU A 687 35.18 -31.58 3.36
C GLU A 687 36.35 -32.08 2.48
N ASN A 688 37.59 -31.67 2.81
CA ASN A 688 38.74 -32.18 2.13
C ASN A 688 38.88 -33.68 2.47
N SER A 689 38.98 -34.51 1.45
CA SER A 689 39.25 -35.97 1.58
C SER A 689 40.64 -36.24 2.15
#